data_f3e9f7a0bc01790a2de8253a2a184f53
#
_entry.id   f3e9f7a0bc01790a2de8253a2a184f53
#
_cell.length_a   1.000
_cell.length_b   1.000
_cell.length_c   1.000
_cell.angle_alpha   90.00
_cell.angle_beta   90.00
_cell.angle_gamma   90.00
#
_symmetry.space_group_name_H-M   'P 1'
#
loop_
_entity.id
_entity.type
_entity.pdbx_description
1 polymer ?
#
loop_
_entity_poly.entity_id
_entity_poly.type
_entity_poly.pdbx_seq_one_letter_code
_entity_poly.pdbx_strand_id
1 'polypeptide(L)'
;MKTYSMDAIRNIAVMGHGKCGKTTLTEAMLFNAKMTDRMGKVADGNTVTDYDGEEIKRQFSISTALATVEWKDMKYNMIDTPGFFDFVGDVKEGIRAADSALIALSGRSGVSVGTENVFRYAKQRGVPIMFFVNKIDDDRADYQKTLEEMKEKFGKSVTPFVYPIREGDEFKGFVDIVDMTARRYEGQDRVDIPVPDGMAEIVAPLREMIMEAVAETDEALMVKYFNGEEFTFDEIKQAIRKGVKDGVIYPVYCGSGQDNIGVRSLMDGMGKYLPAPSEIEEIARVADTGEPVELVQSETETTAAVVFKTIADPYVGKMSLFRVYSGEVKGDSTLYNPNKDVNEKIGKVFNLCGKKQLDAKSIKAGDIGAVAKLESTKTGDTLCEKGKNIILTGIEFPQPVLSMAIKPQTKGDEEKIISGLNKLMEEDPTFTITNNTETKQTLINGQGEQHIDVIISKLKSKYGVGAVLEDPIVPYRETIKGKATVEGKHKKQSGGHGQYGHVKIEFEPGVSEDMIFEEKVFGGSVPKNYFPAVEKGLRDSCQKGVLAGYPVVNLKATLLDGSYHPVDSSEMAFKTAAAIAYKEGLKQANPVLLEPIGYLKVYIPENIMGDIIGDINKRRGQIMGMGESDKEGLNMVEAEVPISEMFRYATDLRSMSQGRGMFSFEFTRYEQAPSNVAEKVIQNSKNKE
;
A
#
# COMPACT_ATOMS: atom_id res chain seq x y z
N MET A 1 -20.81 -26.41 7.32
CA MET A 1 -20.00 -26.50 6.08
C MET A 1 -19.45 -27.92 5.97
N LYS A 2 -19.38 -28.51 4.76
CA LYS A 2 -18.74 -29.81 4.53
C LYS A 2 -17.22 -29.68 4.75
N THR A 3 -16.57 -30.79 5.07
CA THR A 3 -15.11 -30.88 5.07
C THR A 3 -14.67 -31.32 3.67
N TYR A 4 -13.71 -30.62 3.12
CA TYR A 4 -13.18 -30.86 1.78
C TYR A 4 -11.73 -31.37 1.86
N SER A 5 -11.35 -32.28 0.95
CA SER A 5 -9.93 -32.63 0.76
C SER A 5 -9.20 -31.47 0.09
N MET A 6 -7.89 -31.41 0.25
CA MET A 6 -7.03 -30.38 -0.33
C MET A 6 -7.22 -30.26 -1.86
N ASP A 7 -7.41 -31.40 -2.57
CA ASP A 7 -7.64 -31.45 -4.03
C ASP A 7 -8.96 -30.81 -4.45
N ALA A 8 -9.95 -30.74 -3.54
CA ALA A 8 -11.25 -30.15 -3.80
C ALA A 8 -11.33 -28.67 -3.38
N ILE A 9 -10.24 -28.07 -2.93
CA ILE A 9 -10.18 -26.65 -2.54
C ILE A 9 -9.55 -25.83 -3.67
N ARG A 10 -9.99 -24.58 -3.81
CA ARG A 10 -9.37 -23.52 -4.64
C ARG A 10 -9.33 -22.22 -3.85
N ASN A 11 -8.14 -21.67 -3.65
CA ASN A 11 -7.95 -20.35 -3.03
C ASN A 11 -7.67 -19.35 -4.14
N ILE A 12 -8.62 -18.46 -4.41
CA ILE A 12 -8.63 -17.61 -5.59
C ILE A 12 -8.70 -16.15 -5.18
N ALA A 13 -7.66 -15.36 -5.50
CA ALA A 13 -7.71 -13.91 -5.36
C ALA A 13 -8.48 -13.31 -6.54
N VAL A 14 -9.59 -12.63 -6.25
CA VAL A 14 -10.37 -11.87 -7.24
C VAL A 14 -9.78 -10.47 -7.33
N MET A 15 -9.08 -10.19 -8.41
CA MET A 15 -8.26 -9.00 -8.61
C MET A 15 -8.72 -8.20 -9.82
N GLY A 16 -8.30 -6.94 -9.94
CA GLY A 16 -8.64 -6.08 -11.08
C GLY A 16 -8.81 -4.62 -10.68
N HIS A 17 -8.93 -3.75 -11.66
CA HIS A 17 -9.11 -2.31 -11.46
C HIS A 17 -10.39 -1.97 -10.69
N GLY A 18 -10.43 -0.77 -10.08
CA GLY A 18 -11.65 -0.25 -9.44
C GLY A 18 -12.85 -0.24 -10.38
N LYS A 19 -14.02 -0.67 -9.88
CA LYS A 19 -15.28 -0.68 -10.63
C LYS A 19 -15.35 -1.65 -11.84
N CYS A 20 -14.41 -2.58 -12.02
CA CYS A 20 -14.53 -3.62 -13.06
C CYS A 20 -15.57 -4.71 -12.72
N GLY A 21 -16.08 -4.75 -11.49
CA GLY A 21 -17.17 -5.62 -11.05
C GLY A 21 -16.74 -6.90 -10.33
N LYS A 22 -15.59 -6.89 -9.63
CA LYS A 22 -15.09 -8.01 -8.81
C LYS A 22 -16.10 -8.49 -7.77
N THR A 23 -16.53 -7.58 -6.90
CA THR A 23 -17.53 -7.84 -5.86
C THR A 23 -18.84 -8.33 -6.44
N THR A 24 -19.33 -7.72 -7.55
CA THR A 24 -20.53 -8.18 -8.25
C THR A 24 -20.37 -9.61 -8.80
N LEU A 25 -19.18 -9.93 -9.31
CA LEU A 25 -18.86 -11.28 -9.79
C LEU A 25 -18.84 -12.29 -8.64
N THR A 26 -18.26 -11.93 -7.50
CA THR A 26 -18.25 -12.76 -6.28
C THR A 26 -19.67 -12.98 -5.75
N GLU A 27 -20.54 -11.96 -5.76
CA GLU A 27 -21.95 -12.08 -5.39
C GLU A 27 -22.72 -13.01 -6.33
N ALA A 28 -22.45 -12.92 -7.64
CA ALA A 28 -23.07 -13.84 -8.61
C ALA A 28 -22.62 -15.30 -8.39
N MET A 29 -21.38 -15.55 -8.00
CA MET A 29 -20.89 -16.88 -7.64
C MET A 29 -21.57 -17.42 -6.39
N LEU A 30 -21.69 -16.61 -5.34
CA LEU A 30 -22.39 -16.97 -4.09
C LEU A 30 -23.86 -17.32 -4.37
N PHE A 31 -24.52 -16.52 -5.21
CA PHE A 31 -25.90 -16.76 -5.59
C PHE A 31 -26.06 -18.05 -6.40
N ASN A 32 -25.21 -18.31 -7.40
CA ASN A 32 -25.23 -19.55 -8.19
C ASN A 32 -24.99 -20.80 -7.33
N ALA A 33 -24.14 -20.68 -6.33
CA ALA A 33 -23.85 -21.75 -5.35
C ALA A 33 -24.93 -21.88 -4.26
N LYS A 34 -25.98 -21.06 -4.30
CA LYS A 34 -27.04 -21.03 -3.27
C LYS A 34 -26.52 -20.76 -1.85
N MET A 35 -25.40 -20.06 -1.73
CA MET A 35 -24.85 -19.60 -0.46
C MET A 35 -25.61 -18.36 0.04
N THR A 36 -26.27 -17.65 -0.87
CA THR A 36 -27.16 -16.52 -0.61
C THR A 36 -28.50 -16.71 -1.35
N ASP A 37 -29.58 -16.24 -0.75
CA ASP A 37 -30.93 -16.32 -1.33
C ASP A 37 -31.15 -15.25 -2.42
N ARG A 38 -30.32 -14.22 -2.42
CA ARG A 38 -30.35 -13.12 -3.40
C ARG A 38 -28.91 -12.69 -3.74
N MET A 39 -28.75 -12.17 -4.93
CA MET A 39 -27.51 -11.53 -5.35
C MET A 39 -27.43 -10.11 -4.77
N GLY A 40 -26.40 -9.85 -3.95
CA GLY A 40 -26.15 -8.52 -3.38
C GLY A 40 -25.73 -7.52 -4.46
N LYS A 41 -25.95 -6.22 -4.17
CA LYS A 41 -25.57 -5.11 -5.05
C LYS A 41 -24.75 -4.09 -4.26
N VAL A 42 -23.64 -3.66 -4.81
CA VAL A 42 -22.78 -2.65 -4.20
C VAL A 42 -23.54 -1.34 -3.96
N ALA A 43 -24.39 -0.93 -4.91
CA ALA A 43 -25.19 0.28 -4.78
C ALA A 43 -26.21 0.23 -3.63
N ASP A 44 -26.70 -0.97 -3.27
CA ASP A 44 -27.65 -1.19 -2.18
C ASP A 44 -26.95 -1.41 -0.83
N GLY A 45 -25.61 -1.51 -0.81
CA GLY A 45 -24.81 -1.75 0.39
C GLY A 45 -25.11 -3.09 1.07
N ASN A 46 -25.48 -4.12 0.31
CA ASN A 46 -25.95 -5.41 0.83
C ASN A 46 -25.17 -6.61 0.31
N THR A 47 -23.95 -6.39 -0.19
CA THR A 47 -23.03 -7.44 -0.62
C THR A 47 -22.41 -8.16 0.59
N VAL A 48 -21.96 -9.39 0.37
CA VAL A 48 -21.35 -10.24 1.40
C VAL A 48 -19.95 -9.75 1.75
N THR A 49 -19.18 -9.29 0.75
CA THR A 49 -17.76 -8.93 0.91
C THR A 49 -17.55 -7.47 1.32
N ASP A 50 -18.32 -6.51 0.80
CA ASP A 50 -18.27 -5.10 1.20
C ASP A 50 -19.20 -4.84 2.41
N TYR A 51 -18.82 -5.30 3.58
CA TYR A 51 -19.64 -5.19 4.80
C TYR A 51 -19.17 -4.11 5.78
N ASP A 52 -18.00 -3.50 5.58
CA ASP A 52 -17.53 -2.38 6.39
C ASP A 52 -18.38 -1.12 6.10
N GLY A 53 -18.69 -0.34 7.14
CA GLY A 53 -19.48 0.87 6.99
C GLY A 53 -18.89 1.89 6.01
N GLU A 54 -17.56 1.96 5.88
CA GLU A 54 -16.90 2.84 4.92
C GLU A 54 -17.01 2.30 3.49
N GLU A 55 -17.00 0.97 3.27
CA GLU A 55 -17.23 0.35 1.97
C GLU A 55 -18.66 0.61 1.47
N ILE A 56 -19.63 0.39 2.36
CA ILE A 56 -21.06 0.65 2.07
C ILE A 56 -21.27 2.11 1.72
N LYS A 57 -20.74 3.04 2.51
CA LYS A 57 -20.89 4.47 2.33
C LYS A 57 -20.25 4.97 1.02
N ARG A 58 -19.08 4.41 0.67
CA ARG A 58 -18.28 4.82 -0.49
C ARG A 58 -18.61 4.02 -1.75
N GLN A 59 -19.33 2.91 -1.63
CA GLN A 59 -19.72 2.01 -2.73
C GLN A 59 -18.52 1.41 -3.48
N PHE A 60 -17.45 1.08 -2.75
CA PHE A 60 -16.30 0.33 -3.25
C PHE A 60 -15.57 -0.42 -2.14
N SER A 61 -14.90 -1.51 -2.49
CA SER A 61 -14.12 -2.35 -1.58
C SER A 61 -12.86 -1.61 -1.10
N ILE A 62 -12.63 -1.61 0.20
CA ILE A 62 -11.47 -1.03 0.88
C ILE A 62 -10.55 -2.13 1.42
N SER A 63 -11.15 -3.16 2.00
CA SER A 63 -10.45 -4.28 2.61
C SER A 63 -10.68 -5.57 1.85
N THR A 64 -9.67 -6.45 1.87
CA THR A 64 -9.80 -7.81 1.35
C THR A 64 -10.76 -8.61 2.21
N ALA A 65 -11.76 -9.22 1.58
CA ALA A 65 -12.78 -10.05 2.23
C ALA A 65 -12.80 -11.47 1.67
N LEU A 66 -13.15 -12.43 2.53
CA LEU A 66 -13.26 -13.85 2.16
C LEU A 66 -14.72 -14.22 1.93
N ALA A 67 -15.02 -14.82 0.77
CA ALA A 67 -16.30 -15.42 0.45
C ALA A 67 -16.12 -16.90 0.12
N THR A 68 -16.72 -17.78 0.90
CA THR A 68 -16.66 -19.22 0.65
C THR A 68 -17.82 -19.66 -0.25
N VAL A 69 -17.51 -20.34 -1.35
CA VAL A 69 -18.44 -20.82 -2.37
C VAL A 69 -18.33 -22.35 -2.46
N GLU A 70 -19.42 -23.07 -2.24
CA GLU A 70 -19.48 -24.52 -2.42
C GLU A 70 -20.11 -24.84 -3.80
N TRP A 71 -19.32 -25.39 -4.73
CA TRP A 71 -19.75 -25.66 -6.11
C TRP A 71 -19.31 -27.03 -6.60
N LYS A 72 -20.26 -27.88 -6.98
CA LYS A 72 -19.99 -29.23 -7.56
C LYS A 72 -18.95 -30.04 -6.77
N ASP A 73 -19.20 -30.21 -5.47
CA ASP A 73 -18.31 -30.90 -4.51
C ASP A 73 -16.92 -30.30 -4.34
N MET A 74 -16.73 -29.05 -4.75
CA MET A 74 -15.53 -28.26 -4.52
C MET A 74 -15.82 -27.05 -3.60
N LYS A 75 -14.81 -26.60 -2.90
CA LYS A 75 -14.80 -25.39 -2.08
C LYS A 75 -13.92 -24.34 -2.72
N TYR A 76 -14.49 -23.19 -3.07
CA TYR A 76 -13.74 -22.04 -3.51
C TYR A 76 -13.68 -21.01 -2.39
N ASN A 77 -12.50 -20.68 -1.93
CA ASN A 77 -12.23 -19.53 -1.07
C ASN A 77 -11.96 -18.34 -2.00
N MET A 78 -13.01 -17.56 -2.28
CA MET A 78 -12.90 -16.34 -3.08
C MET A 78 -12.40 -15.23 -2.19
N ILE A 79 -11.23 -14.70 -2.50
CA ILE A 79 -10.58 -13.61 -1.77
C ILE A 79 -10.82 -12.35 -2.59
N ASP A 80 -11.90 -11.62 -2.28
CA ASP A 80 -12.29 -10.39 -2.99
C ASP A 80 -11.38 -9.25 -2.52
N THR A 81 -10.64 -8.65 -3.47
CA THR A 81 -9.63 -7.62 -3.19
C THR A 81 -10.07 -6.24 -3.65
N PRO A 82 -9.66 -5.15 -2.98
CA PRO A 82 -9.94 -3.81 -3.44
C PRO A 82 -9.28 -3.53 -4.81
N GLY A 83 -9.85 -2.58 -5.56
CA GLY A 83 -9.38 -2.23 -6.89
C GLY A 83 -8.74 -0.86 -7.01
N PHE A 84 -8.74 -0.05 -5.96
CA PHE A 84 -8.07 1.24 -5.93
C PHE A 84 -6.64 1.13 -5.42
N PHE A 85 -5.74 1.92 -6.00
CA PHE A 85 -4.30 1.89 -5.69
C PHE A 85 -3.96 2.20 -4.24
N ASP A 86 -4.80 2.99 -3.58
CA ASP A 86 -4.63 3.36 -2.18
C ASP A 86 -4.72 2.16 -1.23
N PHE A 87 -5.33 1.05 -1.66
CA PHE A 87 -5.53 -0.17 -0.86
C PHE A 87 -4.71 -1.36 -1.37
N VAL A 88 -3.55 -1.09 -1.97
CA VAL A 88 -2.67 -2.14 -2.52
C VAL A 88 -2.14 -3.10 -1.45
N GLY A 89 -2.06 -2.69 -0.19
CA GLY A 89 -1.72 -3.57 0.93
C GLY A 89 -2.67 -4.74 1.04
N ASP A 90 -3.97 -4.47 1.01
CA ASP A 90 -5.03 -5.47 1.01
C ASP A 90 -4.95 -6.43 -0.20
N VAL A 91 -4.60 -5.91 -1.38
CA VAL A 91 -4.37 -6.77 -2.57
C VAL A 91 -3.21 -7.74 -2.32
N LYS A 92 -2.11 -7.27 -1.69
CA LYS A 92 -0.96 -8.12 -1.35
C LYS A 92 -1.30 -9.16 -0.28
N GLU A 93 -2.14 -8.81 0.70
CA GLU A 93 -2.69 -9.77 1.66
C GLU A 93 -3.50 -10.87 0.96
N GLY A 94 -4.40 -10.47 0.06
CA GLY A 94 -5.26 -11.41 -0.66
C GLY A 94 -4.46 -12.38 -1.54
N ILE A 95 -3.50 -11.89 -2.32
CA ILE A 95 -2.70 -12.74 -3.20
C ILE A 95 -1.74 -13.64 -2.42
N ARG A 96 -1.31 -13.23 -1.21
CA ARG A 96 -0.47 -14.06 -0.33
C ARG A 96 -1.20 -15.34 0.10
N ALA A 97 -2.50 -15.26 0.32
CA ALA A 97 -3.33 -16.40 0.72
C ALA A 97 -3.81 -17.26 -0.45
N ALA A 98 -3.73 -16.77 -1.68
CA ALA A 98 -4.26 -17.41 -2.87
C ALA A 98 -3.28 -18.40 -3.53
N ASP A 99 -3.85 -19.38 -4.22
CA ASP A 99 -3.14 -20.32 -5.12
C ASP A 99 -3.27 -19.91 -6.57
N SER A 100 -4.24 -19.04 -6.88
CA SER A 100 -4.53 -18.58 -8.22
C SER A 100 -5.12 -17.17 -8.19
N ALA A 101 -4.97 -16.44 -9.28
CA ALA A 101 -5.54 -15.12 -9.47
C ALA A 101 -6.64 -15.16 -10.54
N LEU A 102 -7.84 -14.69 -10.20
CA LEU A 102 -8.90 -14.37 -11.15
C LEU A 102 -8.88 -12.86 -11.39
N ILE A 103 -8.39 -12.43 -12.55
CA ILE A 103 -8.30 -11.03 -12.91
C ILE A 103 -9.53 -10.61 -13.70
N ALA A 104 -10.40 -9.81 -13.07
CA ALA A 104 -11.55 -9.22 -13.72
C ALA A 104 -11.19 -7.90 -14.39
N LEU A 105 -11.64 -7.72 -15.63
CA LEU A 105 -11.53 -6.46 -16.38
C LEU A 105 -12.86 -6.18 -17.08
N SER A 106 -13.08 -4.93 -17.48
CA SER A 106 -14.32 -4.53 -18.12
C SER A 106 -14.19 -4.56 -19.64
N GLY A 107 -15.08 -5.26 -20.33
CA GLY A 107 -15.14 -5.28 -21.79
C GLY A 107 -15.42 -3.93 -22.43
N ARG A 108 -15.93 -2.96 -21.62
CA ARG A 108 -16.13 -1.58 -22.06
C ARG A 108 -14.85 -0.76 -22.02
N SER A 109 -14.02 -0.96 -20.99
CA SER A 109 -12.83 -0.11 -20.73
C SER A 109 -11.53 -0.75 -21.18
N GLY A 110 -11.55 -2.04 -21.56
CA GLY A 110 -10.36 -2.79 -21.93
C GLY A 110 -9.37 -2.98 -20.77
N VAL A 111 -8.10 -3.06 -21.10
CA VAL A 111 -7.01 -3.21 -20.14
C VAL A 111 -6.71 -1.85 -19.49
N SER A 112 -6.91 -1.76 -18.20
CA SER A 112 -6.60 -0.59 -17.39
C SER A 112 -5.30 -0.78 -16.62
N VAL A 113 -4.69 0.33 -16.14
CA VAL A 113 -3.46 0.29 -15.33
C VAL A 113 -3.62 -0.58 -14.08
N GLY A 114 -4.79 -0.56 -13.44
CA GLY A 114 -5.04 -1.46 -12.31
C GLY A 114 -4.99 -2.93 -12.71
N THR A 115 -5.42 -3.28 -13.93
CA THR A 115 -5.31 -4.64 -14.48
C THR A 115 -3.84 -5.01 -14.73
N GLU A 116 -3.04 -4.10 -15.30
CA GLU A 116 -1.61 -4.29 -15.49
C GLU A 116 -0.88 -4.52 -14.15
N ASN A 117 -1.20 -3.73 -13.13
CA ASN A 117 -0.59 -3.85 -11.81
C ASN A 117 -0.91 -5.18 -11.12
N VAL A 118 -2.19 -5.60 -11.11
CA VAL A 118 -2.55 -6.86 -10.46
C VAL A 118 -2.03 -8.08 -11.22
N PHE A 119 -1.90 -8.00 -12.54
CA PHE A 119 -1.21 -9.01 -13.34
C PHE A 119 0.26 -9.12 -12.93
N ARG A 120 0.97 -7.99 -12.80
CA ARG A 120 2.35 -7.97 -12.32
C ARG A 120 2.49 -8.57 -10.92
N TYR A 121 1.59 -8.25 -9.98
CA TYR A 121 1.62 -8.85 -8.63
C TYR A 121 1.40 -10.37 -8.67
N ALA A 122 0.47 -10.85 -9.50
CA ALA A 122 0.24 -12.28 -9.70
C ALA A 122 1.49 -12.98 -10.28
N LYS A 123 2.14 -12.37 -11.27
CA LYS A 123 3.40 -12.87 -11.86
C LYS A 123 4.54 -12.88 -10.85
N GLN A 124 4.71 -11.82 -10.06
CA GLN A 124 5.74 -11.75 -9.01
C GLN A 124 5.53 -12.80 -7.92
N ARG A 125 4.28 -13.12 -7.59
CA ARG A 125 3.96 -14.20 -6.64
C ARG A 125 4.08 -15.60 -7.27
N GLY A 126 4.11 -15.70 -8.61
CA GLY A 126 4.17 -16.96 -9.33
C GLY A 126 2.87 -17.77 -9.30
N VAL A 127 1.72 -17.11 -9.09
CA VAL A 127 0.42 -17.81 -9.07
C VAL A 127 -0.19 -17.88 -10.48
N PRO A 128 -0.85 -19.01 -10.84
CA PRO A 128 -1.62 -19.15 -12.05
C PRO A 128 -2.70 -18.08 -12.23
N ILE A 129 -2.91 -17.63 -13.46
CA ILE A 129 -3.78 -16.51 -13.79
C ILE A 129 -4.91 -16.97 -14.68
N MET A 130 -6.14 -16.55 -14.37
CA MET A 130 -7.34 -16.67 -15.20
C MET A 130 -7.97 -15.29 -15.35
N PHE A 131 -8.45 -14.94 -16.53
CA PHE A 131 -9.11 -13.67 -16.80
C PHE A 131 -10.62 -13.82 -16.94
N PHE A 132 -11.34 -12.79 -16.52
CA PHE A 132 -12.76 -12.64 -16.77
C PHE A 132 -13.07 -11.26 -17.35
N VAL A 133 -13.43 -11.20 -18.63
CA VAL A 133 -13.90 -9.97 -19.28
C VAL A 133 -15.37 -9.78 -18.90
N ASN A 134 -15.58 -8.92 -17.92
CA ASN A 134 -16.87 -8.60 -17.34
C ASN A 134 -17.57 -7.46 -18.09
N LYS A 135 -18.85 -7.23 -17.83
CA LYS A 135 -19.66 -6.16 -18.42
C LYS A 135 -19.78 -6.27 -19.94
N ILE A 136 -19.87 -7.48 -20.45
CA ILE A 136 -20.12 -7.73 -21.88
C ILE A 136 -21.56 -7.35 -22.26
N ASP A 137 -22.44 -7.18 -21.28
CA ASP A 137 -23.81 -6.65 -21.42
C ASP A 137 -23.86 -5.14 -21.79
N ASP A 138 -22.80 -4.36 -21.51
CA ASP A 138 -22.73 -2.94 -21.92
C ASP A 138 -22.68 -2.86 -23.47
N ASP A 139 -23.48 -1.96 -24.06
CA ASP A 139 -23.56 -1.72 -25.51
C ASP A 139 -22.24 -1.25 -26.13
N ARG A 140 -21.36 -0.66 -25.31
CA ARG A 140 -20.02 -0.21 -25.70
C ARG A 140 -18.93 -1.23 -25.43
N ALA A 141 -19.28 -2.43 -24.99
CA ALA A 141 -18.30 -3.50 -24.76
C ALA A 141 -17.84 -4.10 -26.10
N ASP A 142 -16.53 -4.14 -26.28
CA ASP A 142 -15.88 -4.75 -27.43
C ASP A 142 -14.90 -5.83 -26.93
N TYR A 143 -15.37 -7.09 -27.04
CA TYR A 143 -14.58 -8.24 -26.57
C TYR A 143 -13.34 -8.47 -27.44
N GLN A 144 -13.47 -8.33 -28.77
CA GLN A 144 -12.36 -8.56 -29.69
C GLN A 144 -11.21 -7.57 -29.44
N LYS A 145 -11.55 -6.28 -29.37
CA LYS A 145 -10.59 -5.22 -29.03
C LYS A 145 -9.94 -5.45 -27.66
N THR A 146 -10.75 -5.81 -26.66
CA THR A 146 -10.24 -6.12 -25.32
C THR A 146 -9.25 -7.28 -25.35
N LEU A 147 -9.52 -8.33 -26.12
CA LEU A 147 -8.64 -9.49 -26.27
C LEU A 147 -7.31 -9.11 -26.94
N GLU A 148 -7.35 -8.25 -27.95
CA GLU A 148 -6.14 -7.72 -28.64
C GLU A 148 -5.29 -6.89 -27.67
N GLU A 149 -5.89 -5.99 -26.90
CA GLU A 149 -5.19 -5.23 -25.85
C GLU A 149 -4.57 -6.16 -24.78
N MET A 150 -5.27 -7.21 -24.37
CA MET A 150 -4.74 -8.20 -23.43
C MET A 150 -3.53 -8.94 -24.01
N LYS A 151 -3.57 -9.34 -25.28
CA LYS A 151 -2.44 -9.99 -25.94
C LYS A 151 -1.23 -9.05 -26.08
N GLU A 152 -1.48 -7.78 -26.40
CA GLU A 152 -0.42 -6.75 -26.47
C GLU A 152 0.26 -6.56 -25.11
N LYS A 153 -0.51 -6.51 -24.02
CA LYS A 153 0.01 -6.20 -22.67
C LYS A 153 0.54 -7.42 -21.91
N PHE A 154 -0.08 -8.59 -22.08
CA PHE A 154 0.19 -9.79 -21.28
C PHE A 154 0.80 -10.94 -22.09
N GLY A 155 0.96 -10.75 -23.39
CA GLY A 155 1.66 -11.68 -24.27
C GLY A 155 0.78 -12.78 -24.86
N LYS A 156 1.44 -13.71 -25.58
CA LYS A 156 0.80 -14.78 -26.34
C LYS A 156 0.07 -15.83 -25.47
N SER A 157 0.39 -15.91 -24.19
CA SER A 157 -0.26 -16.83 -23.25
C SER A 157 -1.75 -16.52 -23.02
N VAL A 158 -2.22 -15.33 -23.40
CA VAL A 158 -3.64 -14.93 -23.32
C VAL A 158 -4.47 -15.75 -24.32
N THR A 159 -5.27 -16.67 -23.81
CA THR A 159 -5.97 -17.69 -24.60
C THR A 159 -7.47 -17.62 -24.32
N PRO A 160 -8.32 -17.22 -25.30
CA PRO A 160 -9.76 -17.14 -25.13
C PRO A 160 -10.40 -18.53 -25.09
N PHE A 161 -11.11 -18.85 -24.00
CA PHE A 161 -11.83 -20.12 -23.83
C PHE A 161 -13.31 -19.99 -24.20
N VAL A 162 -13.83 -18.77 -24.17
CA VAL A 162 -15.20 -18.48 -24.57
C VAL A 162 -15.24 -17.24 -25.47
N TYR A 163 -16.20 -17.21 -26.41
CA TYR A 163 -16.45 -16.05 -27.26
C TYR A 163 -17.90 -15.62 -27.14
N PRO A 164 -18.23 -14.32 -26.93
CA PRO A 164 -19.60 -13.87 -26.69
C PRO A 164 -20.48 -13.99 -27.95
N ILE A 165 -21.74 -14.43 -27.77
CA ILE A 165 -22.79 -14.39 -28.77
C ILE A 165 -23.60 -13.12 -28.53
N ARG A 166 -23.66 -12.25 -29.54
CA ARG A 166 -24.48 -11.02 -29.51
C ARG A 166 -25.51 -11.06 -30.62
N GLU A 167 -26.72 -10.61 -30.32
CA GLU A 167 -27.80 -10.39 -31.29
C GLU A 167 -28.11 -8.87 -31.26
N GLY A 168 -27.59 -8.16 -32.25
CA GLY A 168 -27.54 -6.69 -32.19
C GLY A 168 -26.65 -6.24 -31.03
N ASP A 169 -27.19 -5.38 -30.15
CA ASP A 169 -26.48 -4.88 -28.97
C ASP A 169 -26.64 -5.77 -27.74
N GLU A 170 -27.49 -6.80 -27.78
CA GLU A 170 -27.75 -7.66 -26.63
C GLU A 170 -26.79 -8.85 -26.55
N PHE A 171 -26.23 -9.06 -25.36
CA PHE A 171 -25.42 -10.23 -25.04
C PHE A 171 -26.34 -11.42 -24.70
N LYS A 172 -26.33 -12.46 -25.52
CA LYS A 172 -27.23 -13.61 -25.40
C LYS A 172 -26.58 -14.88 -24.86
N GLY A 173 -25.25 -14.97 -24.91
CA GLY A 173 -24.56 -16.18 -24.49
C GLY A 173 -23.11 -16.21 -24.99
N PHE A 174 -22.56 -17.41 -25.10
CA PHE A 174 -21.17 -17.56 -25.55
C PHE A 174 -20.96 -18.92 -26.25
N VAL A 175 -19.95 -18.97 -27.09
CA VAL A 175 -19.37 -20.24 -27.61
C VAL A 175 -18.24 -20.66 -26.69
N ASP A 176 -18.27 -21.88 -26.19
CA ASP A 176 -17.15 -22.54 -25.53
C ASP A 176 -16.21 -23.06 -26.62
N ILE A 177 -15.03 -22.46 -26.74
CA ILE A 177 -14.08 -22.76 -27.81
C ILE A 177 -13.33 -24.07 -27.51
N VAL A 178 -13.18 -24.42 -26.23
CA VAL A 178 -12.51 -25.67 -25.82
C VAL A 178 -13.35 -26.88 -26.22
N ASP A 179 -14.65 -26.83 -25.93
CA ASP A 179 -15.57 -27.94 -26.18
C ASP A 179 -16.34 -27.82 -27.52
N MET A 180 -16.19 -26.66 -28.22
CA MET A 180 -16.95 -26.32 -29.46
C MET A 180 -18.46 -26.47 -29.30
N THR A 181 -18.96 -25.95 -28.17
CA THR A 181 -20.40 -25.92 -27.85
C THR A 181 -20.84 -24.48 -27.64
N ALA A 182 -22.08 -24.14 -27.94
CA ALA A 182 -22.61 -22.82 -27.68
C ALA A 182 -23.70 -22.86 -26.61
N ARG A 183 -23.77 -21.80 -25.83
CA ARG A 183 -24.71 -21.65 -24.72
C ARG A 183 -25.43 -20.33 -24.83
N ARG A 184 -26.79 -20.43 -24.87
CA ARG A 184 -27.65 -19.24 -24.87
C ARG A 184 -28.34 -19.13 -23.51
N TYR A 185 -28.60 -17.91 -23.11
CA TYR A 185 -29.34 -17.61 -21.87
C TYR A 185 -30.73 -17.09 -22.23
N GLU A 186 -31.76 -17.68 -21.64
CA GLU A 186 -33.14 -17.23 -21.67
C GLU A 186 -33.55 -16.86 -20.25
N GLY A 187 -33.35 -15.57 -19.90
CA GLY A 187 -33.34 -15.12 -18.51
C GLY A 187 -32.17 -15.72 -17.75
N GLN A 188 -32.41 -16.52 -16.70
CA GLN A 188 -31.34 -17.19 -15.93
C GLN A 188 -31.12 -18.67 -16.38
N ASP A 189 -31.93 -19.16 -17.29
CA ASP A 189 -31.84 -20.54 -17.81
C ASP A 189 -30.80 -20.62 -18.93
N ARG A 190 -29.92 -21.61 -18.83
CA ARG A 190 -28.88 -21.90 -19.81
C ARG A 190 -29.33 -23.01 -20.73
N VAL A 191 -29.36 -22.76 -22.01
CA VAL A 191 -29.71 -23.71 -23.05
C VAL A 191 -28.47 -23.96 -23.92
N ASP A 192 -28.11 -25.23 -24.09
CA ASP A 192 -27.07 -25.65 -25.04
C ASP A 192 -27.63 -25.62 -26.46
N ILE A 193 -26.91 -24.94 -27.36
CA ILE A 193 -27.28 -24.80 -28.77
C ILE A 193 -26.09 -25.20 -29.66
N PRO A 194 -26.27 -25.53 -30.92
CA PRO A 194 -25.19 -25.63 -31.89
C PRO A 194 -24.48 -24.30 -32.03
N VAL A 195 -23.19 -24.34 -32.38
CA VAL A 195 -22.45 -23.12 -32.70
C VAL A 195 -23.15 -22.40 -33.86
N PRO A 196 -23.55 -21.12 -33.72
CA PRO A 196 -24.22 -20.39 -34.80
C PRO A 196 -23.33 -20.29 -36.04
N ASP A 197 -23.92 -20.48 -37.25
CA ASP A 197 -23.20 -20.55 -38.52
C ASP A 197 -22.25 -19.34 -38.74
N GLY A 198 -22.68 -18.13 -38.40
CA GLY A 198 -21.86 -16.94 -38.55
C GLY A 198 -20.70 -16.82 -37.55
N MET A 199 -20.63 -17.69 -36.54
CA MET A 199 -19.57 -17.68 -35.54
C MET A 199 -18.46 -18.68 -35.80
N ALA A 200 -18.71 -19.69 -36.63
CA ALA A 200 -17.74 -20.74 -36.92
C ALA A 200 -16.42 -20.19 -37.47
N GLU A 201 -16.49 -19.21 -38.38
CA GLU A 201 -15.31 -18.55 -38.97
C GLU A 201 -14.52 -17.71 -37.93
N ILE A 202 -15.19 -17.17 -36.90
CA ILE A 202 -14.56 -16.38 -35.84
C ILE A 202 -13.87 -17.28 -34.82
N VAL A 203 -14.52 -18.38 -34.43
CA VAL A 203 -14.00 -19.24 -33.34
C VAL A 203 -12.98 -20.26 -33.82
N ALA A 204 -12.96 -20.62 -35.12
CA ALA A 204 -12.00 -21.60 -35.66
C ALA A 204 -10.52 -21.16 -35.45
N PRO A 205 -10.11 -19.93 -35.78
CA PRO A 205 -8.74 -19.47 -35.50
C PRO A 205 -8.42 -19.42 -33.98
N LEU A 206 -9.42 -19.14 -33.14
CA LEU A 206 -9.23 -19.13 -31.68
C LEU A 206 -9.10 -20.56 -31.14
N ARG A 207 -9.80 -21.52 -31.73
CA ARG A 207 -9.63 -22.97 -31.43
C ARG A 207 -8.23 -23.43 -31.78
N GLU A 208 -7.72 -23.07 -32.96
CA GLU A 208 -6.38 -23.42 -33.40
C GLU A 208 -5.33 -22.89 -32.41
N MET A 209 -5.48 -21.64 -31.98
CA MET A 209 -4.60 -21.03 -30.96
C MET A 209 -4.62 -21.81 -29.63
N ILE A 210 -5.77 -22.37 -29.21
CA ILE A 210 -5.83 -23.24 -28.02
C ILE A 210 -5.06 -24.53 -28.29
N MET A 211 -5.18 -25.13 -29.47
CA MET A 211 -4.49 -26.36 -29.81
C MET A 211 -2.97 -26.17 -29.91
N GLU A 212 -2.51 -25.04 -30.42
CA GLU A 212 -1.09 -24.64 -30.39
C GLU A 212 -0.60 -24.53 -28.95
N ALA A 213 -1.34 -23.81 -28.08
CA ALA A 213 -0.98 -23.66 -26.69
C ALA A 213 -0.99 -25.00 -25.93
N VAL A 214 -1.91 -25.92 -26.27
CA VAL A 214 -1.94 -27.30 -25.75
C VAL A 214 -0.70 -28.07 -26.20
N ALA A 215 -0.32 -27.98 -27.47
CA ALA A 215 0.87 -28.62 -28.01
C ALA A 215 2.16 -28.14 -27.32
N GLU A 216 2.28 -26.85 -27.03
CA GLU A 216 3.45 -26.28 -26.33
C GLU A 216 3.65 -26.80 -24.90
N THR A 217 2.67 -27.48 -24.28
CA THR A 217 2.78 -27.96 -22.89
C THR A 217 3.57 -29.26 -22.72
N ASP A 218 3.71 -30.06 -23.82
CA ASP A 218 4.35 -31.37 -23.74
C ASP A 218 4.93 -31.78 -25.11
N GLU A 219 6.12 -32.40 -25.12
CA GLU A 219 6.81 -32.80 -26.36
C GLU A 219 6.02 -33.84 -27.17
N ALA A 220 5.31 -34.77 -26.52
CA ALA A 220 4.50 -35.77 -27.23
C ALA A 220 3.28 -35.12 -27.90
N LEU A 221 2.67 -34.13 -27.25
CA LEU A 221 1.56 -33.39 -27.85
C LEU A 221 2.05 -32.49 -29.02
N MET A 222 3.26 -31.94 -28.92
CA MET A 222 3.85 -31.16 -29.98
C MET A 222 4.11 -32.03 -31.23
N VAL A 223 4.61 -33.27 -31.08
CA VAL A 223 4.78 -34.22 -32.20
C VAL A 223 3.44 -34.59 -32.82
N LYS A 224 2.41 -34.87 -32.03
CA LYS A 224 1.06 -35.11 -32.49
C LYS A 224 0.51 -33.96 -33.34
N TYR A 225 0.67 -32.72 -32.84
CA TYR A 225 0.21 -31.52 -33.54
C TYR A 225 0.86 -31.36 -34.91
N PHE A 226 2.20 -31.51 -35.01
CA PHE A 226 2.91 -31.41 -36.29
C PHE A 226 2.61 -32.56 -37.26
N ASN A 227 2.22 -33.73 -36.75
CA ASN A 227 1.73 -34.84 -37.58
C ASN A 227 0.30 -34.66 -38.09
N GLY A 228 -0.42 -33.63 -37.60
CA GLY A 228 -1.82 -33.40 -37.91
C GLY A 228 -2.78 -34.42 -37.23
N GLU A 229 -2.34 -35.04 -36.14
CA GLU A 229 -3.15 -35.95 -35.33
C GLU A 229 -4.04 -35.17 -34.36
N GLU A 230 -5.29 -35.58 -34.19
CA GLU A 230 -6.23 -34.94 -33.26
C GLU A 230 -5.89 -35.30 -31.81
N PHE A 231 -6.01 -34.30 -30.91
CA PHE A 231 -5.93 -34.52 -29.48
C PHE A 231 -7.22 -35.11 -28.94
N THR A 232 -7.09 -36.04 -28.01
CA THR A 232 -8.23 -36.53 -27.23
C THR A 232 -8.68 -35.45 -26.22
N PHE A 233 -9.93 -35.52 -25.78
CA PHE A 233 -10.48 -34.59 -24.81
C PHE A 233 -9.70 -34.59 -23.48
N ASP A 234 -9.25 -35.76 -23.03
CA ASP A 234 -8.43 -35.87 -21.79
C ASP A 234 -7.04 -35.27 -21.97
N GLU A 235 -6.39 -35.43 -23.12
CA GLU A 235 -5.11 -34.77 -23.42
C GLU A 235 -5.27 -33.25 -23.40
N ILE A 236 -6.30 -32.71 -24.05
CA ILE A 236 -6.57 -31.26 -24.05
C ILE A 236 -6.76 -30.75 -22.59
N LYS A 237 -7.59 -31.44 -21.81
CA LYS A 237 -7.90 -31.06 -20.44
C LYS A 237 -6.65 -31.06 -19.53
N GLN A 238 -5.83 -32.13 -19.62
CA GLN A 238 -4.60 -32.25 -18.82
C GLN A 238 -3.55 -31.21 -19.24
N ALA A 239 -3.38 -31.02 -20.55
CA ALA A 239 -2.46 -30.03 -21.09
C ALA A 239 -2.85 -28.60 -20.71
N ILE A 240 -4.13 -28.23 -20.82
CA ILE A 240 -4.63 -26.92 -20.38
C ILE A 240 -4.35 -26.74 -18.88
N ARG A 241 -4.64 -27.73 -18.03
CA ARG A 241 -4.39 -27.65 -16.59
C ARG A 241 -2.91 -27.43 -16.27
N LYS A 242 -2.02 -28.19 -16.95
CA LYS A 242 -0.58 -28.01 -16.84
C LYS A 242 -0.14 -26.64 -17.33
N GLY A 243 -0.59 -26.22 -18.52
CA GLY A 243 -0.25 -24.92 -19.09
C GLY A 243 -0.72 -23.73 -18.25
N VAL A 244 -1.88 -23.84 -17.58
CA VAL A 244 -2.37 -22.82 -16.63
C VAL A 244 -1.50 -22.79 -15.38
N LYS A 245 -1.16 -23.96 -14.81
CA LYS A 245 -0.26 -24.05 -13.66
C LYS A 245 1.11 -23.44 -13.95
N ASP A 246 1.66 -23.75 -15.10
CA ASP A 246 3.01 -23.33 -15.52
C ASP A 246 3.05 -21.87 -16.05
N GLY A 247 1.88 -21.22 -16.17
CA GLY A 247 1.76 -19.83 -16.66
C GLY A 247 2.02 -19.66 -18.15
N VAL A 248 1.87 -20.75 -18.93
CA VAL A 248 1.95 -20.76 -20.40
C VAL A 248 0.59 -20.44 -21.03
N ILE A 249 -0.50 -20.79 -20.36
CA ILE A 249 -1.88 -20.54 -20.77
C ILE A 249 -2.58 -19.67 -19.74
N TYR A 250 -3.11 -18.52 -20.16
CA TYR A 250 -3.99 -17.67 -19.37
C TYR A 250 -5.41 -17.74 -19.93
N PRO A 251 -6.30 -18.59 -19.37
CA PRO A 251 -7.67 -18.72 -19.83
C PRO A 251 -8.43 -17.40 -19.74
N VAL A 252 -9.12 -17.01 -20.81
CA VAL A 252 -10.01 -15.84 -20.83
C VAL A 252 -11.46 -16.27 -20.95
N TYR A 253 -12.24 -15.96 -19.93
CA TYR A 253 -13.69 -16.08 -19.91
C TYR A 253 -14.33 -14.71 -20.09
N CYS A 254 -15.59 -14.67 -20.50
CA CYS A 254 -16.36 -13.44 -20.59
C CYS A 254 -17.79 -13.61 -20.08
N GLY A 255 -18.42 -12.50 -19.71
CA GLY A 255 -19.80 -12.50 -19.25
C GLY A 255 -20.24 -11.19 -18.61
N SER A 256 -21.38 -11.27 -17.93
CA SER A 256 -21.95 -10.23 -17.08
C SER A 256 -22.13 -10.75 -15.66
N GLY A 257 -21.35 -10.22 -14.70
CA GLY A 257 -21.58 -10.51 -13.30
C GLY A 257 -22.91 -9.96 -12.80
N GLN A 258 -23.37 -8.83 -13.36
CA GLN A 258 -24.63 -8.20 -12.97
C GLN A 258 -25.85 -9.01 -13.43
N ASP A 259 -25.84 -9.50 -14.66
CA ASP A 259 -26.93 -10.28 -15.24
C ASP A 259 -26.76 -11.79 -14.99
N ASN A 260 -25.67 -12.15 -14.31
CA ASN A 260 -25.32 -13.54 -13.99
C ASN A 260 -25.15 -14.44 -15.24
N ILE A 261 -24.69 -13.87 -16.36
CA ILE A 261 -24.39 -14.58 -17.59
C ILE A 261 -22.92 -14.94 -17.67
N GLY A 262 -22.59 -16.22 -18.00
CA GLY A 262 -21.20 -16.70 -18.09
C GLY A 262 -20.57 -17.12 -16.76
N VAL A 263 -21.13 -16.72 -15.62
CA VAL A 263 -20.54 -16.96 -14.28
C VAL A 263 -20.46 -18.44 -13.93
N ARG A 264 -21.48 -19.25 -14.24
CA ARG A 264 -21.46 -20.71 -14.00
C ARG A 264 -20.36 -21.41 -14.81
N SER A 265 -20.12 -20.97 -16.05
CA SER A 265 -19.05 -21.52 -16.88
C SER A 265 -17.67 -21.13 -16.36
N LEU A 266 -17.51 -19.92 -15.86
CA LEU A 266 -16.30 -19.49 -15.16
C LEU A 266 -16.05 -20.37 -13.93
N MET A 267 -17.08 -20.61 -13.08
CA MET A 267 -16.96 -21.47 -11.90
C MET A 267 -16.56 -22.90 -12.26
N ASP A 268 -17.14 -23.46 -13.34
CA ASP A 268 -16.77 -24.76 -13.88
C ASP A 268 -15.30 -24.77 -14.37
N GLY A 269 -14.89 -23.71 -15.07
CA GLY A 269 -13.52 -23.52 -15.55
C GLY A 269 -12.50 -23.40 -14.41
N MET A 270 -12.81 -22.65 -13.36
CA MET A 270 -11.96 -22.55 -12.17
C MET A 270 -11.72 -23.93 -11.53
N GLY A 271 -12.78 -24.76 -11.39
CA GLY A 271 -12.65 -26.10 -10.86
C GLY A 271 -11.82 -27.04 -11.75
N LYS A 272 -12.00 -26.92 -13.07
CA LYS A 272 -11.32 -27.79 -14.06
C LYS A 272 -9.84 -27.44 -14.23
N TYR A 273 -9.48 -26.17 -14.29
CA TYR A 273 -8.19 -25.72 -14.81
C TYR A 273 -7.28 -25.05 -13.79
N LEU A 274 -7.82 -24.43 -12.72
CA LEU A 274 -6.98 -23.89 -11.68
C LEU A 274 -6.44 -25.02 -10.78
N PRO A 275 -5.17 -24.92 -10.32
CA PRO A 275 -4.58 -25.94 -9.48
C PRO A 275 -5.23 -26.02 -8.09
N ALA A 276 -5.14 -27.19 -7.49
CA ALA A 276 -5.43 -27.40 -6.09
C ALA A 276 -4.24 -26.96 -5.21
N PRO A 277 -4.44 -26.69 -3.91
CA PRO A 277 -3.33 -26.40 -3.00
C PRO A 277 -2.24 -27.49 -3.00
N SER A 278 -2.60 -28.76 -3.15
CA SER A 278 -1.68 -29.89 -3.25
C SER A 278 -0.72 -29.85 -4.44
N GLU A 279 -1.06 -29.07 -5.47
CA GLU A 279 -0.26 -28.93 -6.69
C GLU A 279 0.66 -27.72 -6.69
N ILE A 280 0.59 -26.86 -5.64
CA ILE A 280 1.37 -25.64 -5.51
C ILE A 280 2.51 -25.87 -4.54
N GLU A 281 3.71 -25.51 -4.96
CA GLU A 281 4.91 -25.51 -4.11
C GLU A 281 4.96 -24.24 -3.26
N GLU A 282 5.31 -24.40 -1.98
CA GLU A 282 5.57 -23.27 -1.10
C GLU A 282 6.97 -23.38 -0.52
N ILE A 283 7.71 -22.28 -0.57
CA ILE A 283 9.07 -22.21 -0.02
C ILE A 283 9.00 -21.52 1.35
N ALA A 284 9.46 -22.21 2.37
CA ALA A 284 9.68 -21.66 3.69
C ALA A 284 11.18 -21.38 3.91
N ARG A 285 11.52 -20.75 5.02
CA ARG A 285 12.90 -20.58 5.47
C ARG A 285 13.04 -21.18 6.87
N VAL A 286 14.16 -21.80 7.15
CA VAL A 286 14.51 -22.20 8.51
C VAL A 286 14.71 -20.94 9.36
N ALA A 287 14.04 -20.84 10.50
CA ALA A 287 14.03 -19.60 11.31
C ALA A 287 15.44 -19.19 11.79
N ASP A 288 16.26 -20.16 12.15
CA ASP A 288 17.60 -19.91 12.74
C ASP A 288 18.67 -19.61 11.69
N THR A 289 18.60 -20.22 10.49
CA THR A 289 19.65 -20.10 9.46
C THR A 289 19.25 -19.24 8.28
N GLY A 290 17.94 -19.03 8.07
CA GLY A 290 17.39 -18.36 6.89
C GLY A 290 17.46 -19.18 5.59
N GLU A 291 17.96 -20.42 5.65
CA GLU A 291 18.07 -21.30 4.49
C GLU A 291 16.69 -21.67 3.94
N PRO A 292 16.51 -21.68 2.61
CA PRO A 292 15.27 -22.09 2.01
C PRO A 292 15.01 -23.59 2.24
N VAL A 293 13.77 -23.93 2.54
CA VAL A 293 13.30 -25.31 2.70
C VAL A 293 11.97 -25.46 1.98
N GLU A 294 11.83 -26.51 1.19
CA GLU A 294 10.56 -26.84 0.56
C GLU A 294 9.57 -27.35 1.61
N LEU A 295 8.38 -26.77 1.63
CA LEU A 295 7.30 -27.16 2.51
C LEU A 295 6.38 -28.15 1.78
N VAL A 296 6.36 -29.39 2.24
CA VAL A 296 5.41 -30.39 1.76
C VAL A 296 4.00 -30.01 2.23
N GLN A 297 3.11 -29.71 1.30
CA GLN A 297 1.71 -29.45 1.58
C GLN A 297 0.98 -30.78 1.80
N SER A 298 0.65 -31.09 3.03
CA SER A 298 0.01 -32.36 3.42
C SER A 298 -0.82 -32.20 4.69
N GLU A 299 -1.96 -32.89 4.77
CA GLU A 299 -2.79 -32.91 5.97
C GLU A 299 -2.16 -33.70 7.15
N THR A 300 -1.19 -34.56 6.87
CA THR A 300 -0.55 -35.46 7.85
C THR A 300 0.77 -34.93 8.40
N GLU A 301 1.32 -33.89 7.81
CA GLU A 301 2.55 -33.25 8.24
C GLU A 301 2.32 -32.30 9.44
N THR A 302 3.44 -31.87 10.06
CA THR A 302 3.40 -30.89 11.14
C THR A 302 2.81 -29.54 10.66
N THR A 303 2.02 -28.90 11.54
CA THR A 303 1.29 -27.69 11.20
C THR A 303 2.20 -26.54 10.80
N ALA A 304 1.85 -25.88 9.70
CA ALA A 304 2.39 -24.58 9.30
C ALA A 304 1.30 -23.75 8.62
N ALA A 305 1.11 -22.53 9.11
CA ALA A 305 0.14 -21.58 8.59
C ALA A 305 0.72 -20.17 8.56
N VAL A 306 0.22 -19.30 7.69
CA VAL A 306 0.55 -17.89 7.65
C VAL A 306 -0.68 -17.05 7.96
N VAL A 307 -0.52 -16.05 8.81
CA VAL A 307 -1.54 -15.03 9.05
C VAL A 307 -1.42 -13.99 7.93
N PHE A 308 -2.40 -13.94 7.05
CA PHE A 308 -2.35 -13.03 5.90
C PHE A 308 -3.16 -11.74 6.08
N LYS A 309 -4.08 -11.71 7.07
CA LYS A 309 -4.91 -10.54 7.36
C LYS A 309 -5.31 -10.47 8.82
N THR A 310 -5.35 -9.26 9.35
CA THR A 310 -5.91 -8.96 10.67
C THR A 310 -7.10 -8.02 10.53
N ILE A 311 -8.19 -8.31 11.25
CA ILE A 311 -9.39 -7.48 11.33
C ILE A 311 -9.57 -7.06 12.79
N ALA A 312 -9.65 -5.75 13.03
CA ALA A 312 -9.94 -5.20 14.36
C ALA A 312 -11.44 -4.90 14.48
N ASP A 313 -12.14 -5.76 15.19
CA ASP A 313 -13.56 -5.56 15.50
C ASP A 313 -13.72 -4.97 16.92
N PRO A 314 -14.45 -3.87 17.11
CA PRO A 314 -14.62 -3.24 18.41
C PRO A 314 -15.27 -4.15 19.48
N TYR A 315 -16.05 -5.15 19.07
CA TYR A 315 -16.81 -6.04 19.97
C TYR A 315 -16.13 -7.39 20.17
N VAL A 316 -15.64 -8.01 19.09
CA VAL A 316 -14.98 -9.33 19.14
C VAL A 316 -13.48 -9.20 19.46
N GLY A 317 -12.92 -8.04 19.19
CA GLY A 317 -11.49 -7.77 19.28
C GLY A 317 -10.74 -8.14 18.01
N LYS A 318 -9.45 -8.48 18.13
CA LYS A 318 -8.59 -8.85 17.02
C LYS A 318 -8.96 -10.23 16.48
N MET A 319 -9.19 -10.31 15.17
CA MET A 319 -9.39 -11.56 14.43
C MET A 319 -8.32 -11.69 13.36
N SER A 320 -7.62 -12.82 13.35
CA SER A 320 -6.56 -13.12 12.41
C SER A 320 -7.01 -14.18 11.41
N LEU A 321 -6.97 -13.86 10.13
CA LEU A 321 -7.22 -14.78 9.03
C LEU A 321 -5.91 -15.46 8.66
N PHE A 322 -5.94 -16.77 8.56
CA PHE A 322 -4.76 -17.56 8.26
C PHE A 322 -5.02 -18.60 7.18
N ARG A 323 -3.96 -18.92 6.44
CA ARG A 323 -3.94 -20.04 5.51
C ARG A 323 -3.06 -21.15 6.04
N VAL A 324 -3.55 -22.39 6.01
CA VAL A 324 -2.80 -23.59 6.41
C VAL A 324 -2.12 -24.18 5.19
N TYR A 325 -0.81 -24.34 5.25
CA TYR A 325 0.00 -24.98 4.21
C TYR A 325 0.29 -26.44 4.51
N SER A 326 0.49 -26.81 5.77
CA SER A 326 0.66 -28.20 6.19
C SER A 326 0.01 -28.48 7.53
N GLY A 327 -0.39 -29.74 7.77
CA GLY A 327 -1.05 -30.17 8.99
C GLY A 327 -2.46 -29.59 9.16
N GLU A 328 -2.83 -29.26 10.38
CA GLU A 328 -4.11 -28.65 10.71
C GLU A 328 -3.99 -27.70 11.90
N VAL A 329 -4.72 -26.58 11.85
CA VAL A 329 -4.89 -25.65 12.97
C VAL A 329 -6.15 -26.06 13.73
N LYS A 330 -5.97 -26.58 14.95
CA LYS A 330 -7.08 -27.03 15.81
C LYS A 330 -7.53 -25.93 16.78
N GLY A 331 -8.82 -25.85 17.03
CA GLY A 331 -9.34 -25.07 18.14
C GLY A 331 -8.80 -25.59 19.49
N ASP A 332 -8.69 -24.68 20.46
CA ASP A 332 -8.21 -24.97 21.83
C ASP A 332 -6.81 -25.61 21.88
N SER A 333 -5.92 -25.24 20.93
CA SER A 333 -4.53 -25.72 20.83
C SER A 333 -3.53 -24.60 21.11
N THR A 334 -2.25 -24.91 21.02
CA THR A 334 -1.15 -23.93 21.09
C THR A 334 -0.25 -24.12 19.89
N LEU A 335 0.04 -23.02 19.19
CA LEU A 335 1.02 -22.96 18.11
C LEU A 335 2.17 -22.02 18.48
N TYR A 336 3.29 -22.19 17.82
CA TYR A 336 4.47 -21.36 17.98
C TYR A 336 4.57 -20.34 16.86
N ASN A 337 4.88 -19.09 17.19
CA ASN A 337 5.18 -18.02 16.25
C ASN A 337 6.70 -17.81 16.19
N PRO A 338 7.39 -18.31 15.16
CA PRO A 338 8.85 -18.21 15.04
C PRO A 338 9.31 -16.77 14.72
N ASN A 339 8.45 -15.92 14.19
CA ASN A 339 8.78 -14.51 13.90
C ASN A 339 8.95 -13.69 15.18
N LYS A 340 8.30 -14.10 16.28
CA LYS A 340 8.27 -13.41 17.58
C LYS A 340 8.87 -14.21 18.73
N ASP A 341 9.22 -15.47 18.50
CA ASP A 341 9.68 -16.42 19.53
C ASP A 341 8.69 -16.58 20.68
N VAL A 342 7.39 -16.75 20.37
CA VAL A 342 6.32 -16.86 21.37
C VAL A 342 5.37 -18.01 21.05
N ASN A 343 4.74 -18.57 22.11
CA ASN A 343 3.64 -19.49 21.94
C ASN A 343 2.30 -18.72 21.93
N GLU A 344 1.45 -19.01 20.96
CA GLU A 344 0.13 -18.44 20.82
C GLU A 344 -0.95 -19.47 21.15
N LYS A 345 -1.92 -19.09 21.97
CA LYS A 345 -3.11 -19.92 22.23
C LYS A 345 -4.11 -19.74 21.11
N ILE A 346 -4.43 -20.83 20.44
CA ILE A 346 -5.46 -20.87 19.42
C ILE A 346 -6.80 -21.14 20.12
N GLY A 347 -7.67 -20.15 20.12
CA GLY A 347 -9.05 -20.30 20.60
C GLY A 347 -9.91 -21.04 19.59
N LYS A 348 -11.21 -20.71 19.53
CA LYS A 348 -12.09 -21.25 18.48
C LYS A 348 -11.62 -20.81 17.09
N VAL A 349 -11.69 -21.74 16.15
CA VAL A 349 -11.40 -21.48 14.74
C VAL A 349 -12.69 -21.43 13.93
N PHE A 350 -12.69 -20.62 12.87
CA PHE A 350 -13.88 -20.34 12.06
C PHE A 350 -13.57 -20.45 10.58
N ASN A 351 -14.53 -20.87 9.78
CA ASN A 351 -14.60 -20.52 8.37
C ASN A 351 -15.33 -19.18 8.25
N LEU A 352 -14.99 -18.37 7.26
CA LEU A 352 -15.58 -17.06 7.04
C LEU A 352 -16.29 -16.97 5.68
N CYS A 353 -17.42 -16.29 5.68
CA CYS A 353 -18.07 -15.84 4.46
C CYS A 353 -18.57 -14.41 4.70
N GLY A 354 -17.79 -13.42 4.22
CA GLY A 354 -17.95 -12.03 4.59
C GLY A 354 -17.87 -11.84 6.10
N LYS A 355 -18.88 -11.21 6.68
CA LYS A 355 -18.99 -11.01 8.13
C LYS A 355 -19.42 -12.28 8.91
N LYS A 356 -19.95 -13.30 8.19
CA LYS A 356 -20.51 -14.49 8.84
C LYS A 356 -19.38 -15.45 9.26
N GLN A 357 -19.34 -15.78 10.54
CA GLN A 357 -18.43 -16.77 11.13
C GLN A 357 -19.15 -18.11 11.26
N LEU A 358 -18.52 -19.16 10.79
CA LEU A 358 -19.02 -20.54 10.87
C LEU A 358 -18.02 -21.36 11.70
N ASP A 359 -18.46 -21.82 12.86
CA ASP A 359 -17.63 -22.61 13.78
C ASP A 359 -17.03 -23.84 13.06
N ALA A 360 -15.73 -24.04 13.24
CA ALA A 360 -15.00 -25.21 12.77
C ALA A 360 -14.24 -25.85 13.93
N LYS A 361 -14.05 -27.16 13.87
CA LYS A 361 -13.20 -27.87 14.87
C LYS A 361 -11.73 -27.67 14.59
N SER A 362 -11.38 -27.68 13.32
CA SER A 362 -10.04 -27.44 12.81
C SER A 362 -10.10 -26.91 11.37
N ILE A 363 -9.02 -26.26 10.95
CA ILE A 363 -8.77 -25.85 9.56
C ILE A 363 -7.58 -26.65 9.07
N LYS A 364 -7.75 -27.40 7.99
CA LYS A 364 -6.73 -28.31 7.45
C LYS A 364 -5.84 -27.65 6.41
N ALA A 365 -4.73 -28.32 6.06
CA ALA A 365 -3.85 -27.92 4.98
C ALA A 365 -4.62 -27.64 3.69
N GLY A 366 -4.23 -26.59 2.99
CA GLY A 366 -4.89 -26.10 1.78
C GLY A 366 -6.09 -25.19 2.02
N ASP A 367 -6.59 -25.07 3.24
CA ASP A 367 -7.78 -24.25 3.54
C ASP A 367 -7.44 -22.95 4.26
N ILE A 368 -8.42 -22.04 4.28
CA ILE A 368 -8.35 -20.72 4.94
C ILE A 368 -9.33 -20.72 6.12
N GLY A 369 -8.87 -20.20 7.25
CA GLY A 369 -9.67 -20.02 8.44
C GLY A 369 -9.36 -18.72 9.17
N ALA A 370 -10.07 -18.52 10.27
CA ALA A 370 -9.86 -17.39 11.16
C ALA A 370 -9.80 -17.83 12.62
N VAL A 371 -9.09 -17.08 13.43
CA VAL A 371 -8.99 -17.22 14.88
C VAL A 371 -9.07 -15.85 15.54
N ALA A 372 -9.74 -15.77 16.68
CA ALA A 372 -9.83 -14.53 17.44
C ALA A 372 -8.76 -14.47 18.53
N LYS A 373 -8.35 -13.22 18.87
CA LYS A 373 -7.58 -12.90 20.08
C LYS A 373 -6.15 -13.48 20.14
N LEU A 374 -5.46 -13.58 19.01
CA LEU A 374 -4.02 -13.79 19.05
C LEU A 374 -3.35 -12.53 19.65
N GLU A 375 -2.47 -12.73 20.64
CA GLU A 375 -1.92 -11.62 21.41
C GLU A 375 -0.73 -10.96 20.71
N SER A 376 0.23 -11.76 20.25
CA SER A 376 1.50 -11.26 19.70
C SER A 376 1.59 -11.35 18.18
N THR A 377 0.84 -12.25 17.57
CA THR A 377 0.89 -12.52 16.13
C THR A 377 0.29 -11.40 15.31
N LYS A 378 0.98 -10.99 14.24
CA LYS A 378 0.59 -9.94 13.29
C LYS A 378 0.40 -10.51 11.88
N THR A 379 -0.17 -9.70 11.00
CA THR A 379 -0.24 -9.99 9.56
C THR A 379 1.16 -10.20 8.98
N GLY A 380 1.35 -11.31 8.25
CA GLY A 380 2.62 -11.75 7.72
C GLY A 380 3.36 -12.79 8.59
N ASP A 381 2.97 -12.95 9.86
CA ASP A 381 3.63 -13.91 10.75
C ASP A 381 3.24 -15.36 10.45
N THR A 382 4.16 -16.27 10.74
CA THR A 382 3.96 -17.73 10.65
C THR A 382 3.48 -18.28 11.98
N LEU A 383 2.59 -19.24 11.91
CA LEU A 383 2.19 -20.08 13.03
C LEU A 383 2.55 -21.53 12.69
N CYS A 384 3.35 -22.18 13.51
CA CYS A 384 3.75 -23.57 13.29
C CYS A 384 3.72 -24.39 14.57
N GLU A 385 3.86 -25.70 14.45
CA GLU A 385 4.04 -26.59 15.58
C GLU A 385 5.41 -26.37 16.20
N LYS A 386 5.49 -26.38 17.53
CA LYS A 386 6.75 -26.16 18.25
C LYS A 386 7.79 -27.20 17.85
N GLY A 387 8.97 -26.74 17.41
CA GLY A 387 10.08 -27.58 16.94
C GLY A 387 10.20 -27.67 15.42
N LYS A 388 9.21 -27.21 14.64
CA LYS A 388 9.34 -27.12 13.18
C LYS A 388 10.23 -25.95 12.74
N ASN A 389 10.28 -24.86 13.49
CA ASN A 389 11.14 -23.67 13.34
C ASN A 389 11.30 -23.18 11.89
N ILE A 390 10.19 -23.05 11.16
CA ILE A 390 10.17 -22.53 9.80
C ILE A 390 9.41 -21.21 9.75
N ILE A 391 9.85 -20.32 8.87
CA ILE A 391 9.18 -19.07 8.56
C ILE A 391 8.70 -19.13 7.10
N LEU A 392 7.41 -19.03 6.90
CA LEU A 392 6.79 -18.88 5.59
C LEU A 392 7.07 -17.48 5.04
N THR A 393 7.11 -17.34 3.72
CA THR A 393 7.28 -16.02 3.08
C THR A 393 6.24 -15.04 3.59
N GLY A 394 6.68 -13.92 4.12
CA GLY A 394 5.82 -12.84 4.62
C GLY A 394 5.15 -12.03 3.51
N ILE A 395 4.62 -10.88 3.88
CA ILE A 395 4.01 -9.91 2.95
C ILE A 395 4.89 -8.67 2.89
N GLU A 396 5.35 -8.30 1.69
CA GLU A 396 6.06 -7.05 1.46
C GLU A 396 5.05 -5.92 1.24
N PHE A 397 4.78 -5.17 2.30
CA PHE A 397 3.89 -4.01 2.21
C PHE A 397 4.57 -2.82 1.55
N PRO A 398 3.80 -2.02 0.76
CA PRO A 398 4.32 -0.79 0.17
C PRO A 398 4.61 0.23 1.26
N GLN A 399 5.67 1.02 1.07
CA GLN A 399 5.97 2.13 1.95
C GLN A 399 4.95 3.27 1.74
N PRO A 400 4.60 4.02 2.80
CA PRO A 400 3.77 5.20 2.68
C PRO A 400 4.39 6.26 1.76
N VAL A 401 3.55 6.93 0.96
CA VAL A 401 3.98 7.94 -0.02
C VAL A 401 3.37 9.33 0.21
N LEU A 402 2.41 9.45 1.12
CA LEU A 402 1.75 10.70 1.48
C LEU A 402 1.75 10.88 2.99
N SER A 403 2.18 12.07 3.45
CA SER A 403 2.16 12.46 4.85
C SER A 403 1.21 13.62 5.08
N MET A 404 0.36 13.54 6.12
CA MET A 404 -0.55 14.59 6.55
C MET A 404 -0.41 14.82 8.06
N ALA A 405 -0.54 16.06 8.49
CA ALA A 405 -0.57 16.37 9.91
C ALA A 405 -1.96 16.13 10.49
N ILE A 406 -2.02 15.54 11.69
CA ILE A 406 -3.28 15.26 12.39
C ILE A 406 -3.43 16.21 13.56
N LYS A 407 -4.61 16.84 13.65
CA LYS A 407 -5.05 17.57 14.83
C LYS A 407 -6.33 16.99 15.41
N PRO A 408 -6.50 16.99 16.74
CA PRO A 408 -7.77 16.59 17.33
C PRO A 408 -8.87 17.59 16.96
N GLN A 409 -10.06 17.07 16.67
CA GLN A 409 -11.26 17.90 16.48
C GLN A 409 -11.70 18.54 17.80
N THR A 410 -11.51 17.81 18.91
CA THR A 410 -11.81 18.24 20.27
C THR A 410 -10.50 18.26 21.05
N LYS A 411 -10.18 19.39 21.69
CA LYS A 411 -8.99 19.55 22.52
C LYS A 411 -8.97 18.52 23.68
N GLY A 412 -7.88 17.81 23.84
CA GLY A 412 -7.70 16.76 24.86
C GLY A 412 -7.92 15.32 24.37
N ASP A 413 -8.22 15.13 23.07
CA ASP A 413 -8.40 13.80 22.50
C ASP A 413 -7.10 13.25 21.84
N GLU A 414 -5.95 13.92 22.01
CA GLU A 414 -4.67 13.56 21.39
C GLU A 414 -4.26 12.11 21.68
N GLU A 415 -4.31 11.69 22.96
CA GLU A 415 -3.97 10.33 23.38
C GLU A 415 -4.94 9.27 22.82
N LYS A 416 -6.25 9.63 22.76
CA LYS A 416 -7.26 8.72 22.20
C LYS A 416 -7.06 8.52 20.69
N ILE A 417 -6.68 9.59 19.96
CA ILE A 417 -6.35 9.52 18.54
C ILE A 417 -5.18 8.55 18.33
N ILE A 418 -4.08 8.72 19.07
CA ILE A 418 -2.90 7.86 18.97
C ILE A 418 -3.26 6.41 19.30
N SER A 419 -4.01 6.18 20.38
CA SER A 419 -4.47 4.85 20.76
C SER A 419 -5.36 4.19 19.69
N GLY A 420 -6.30 4.94 19.13
CA GLY A 420 -7.18 4.45 18.04
C GLY A 420 -6.41 4.14 16.76
N LEU A 421 -5.49 5.01 16.37
CA LEU A 421 -4.64 4.82 15.18
C LEU A 421 -3.70 3.62 15.35
N ASN A 422 -3.12 3.39 16.53
CA ASN A 422 -2.30 2.22 16.81
C ASN A 422 -3.08 0.91 16.62
N LYS A 423 -4.36 0.88 17.03
CA LYS A 423 -5.24 -0.28 16.79
C LYS A 423 -5.57 -0.45 15.29
N LEU A 424 -5.74 0.65 14.55
CA LEU A 424 -5.94 0.59 13.10
C LEU A 424 -4.68 0.14 12.36
N MET A 425 -3.46 0.46 12.85
CA MET A 425 -2.20 -0.05 12.30
C MET A 425 -2.03 -1.58 12.49
N GLU A 426 -2.72 -2.20 13.46
CA GLU A 426 -2.75 -3.67 13.54
C GLU A 426 -3.60 -4.29 12.43
N GLU A 427 -4.64 -3.58 11.97
CA GLU A 427 -5.51 -3.97 10.85
C GLU A 427 -4.84 -3.69 9.50
N ASP A 428 -4.18 -2.52 9.38
CA ASP A 428 -3.58 -2.03 8.15
C ASP A 428 -2.12 -1.60 8.39
N PRO A 429 -1.15 -2.43 8.05
CA PRO A 429 0.26 -2.13 8.22
C PRO A 429 0.84 -1.17 7.17
N THR A 430 0.03 -0.69 6.21
CA THR A 430 0.48 0.18 5.12
C THR A 430 0.47 1.67 5.46
N PHE A 431 0.04 2.03 6.65
CA PHE A 431 0.20 3.39 7.17
C PHE A 431 1.00 3.40 8.48
N THR A 432 1.61 4.52 8.78
CA THR A 432 2.40 4.73 10.00
C THR A 432 2.09 6.08 10.63
N ILE A 433 2.42 6.21 11.91
CA ILE A 433 2.32 7.46 12.66
C ILE A 433 3.73 7.86 13.08
N THR A 434 4.08 9.12 12.84
CA THR A 434 5.36 9.70 13.27
C THR A 434 5.13 11.00 14.01
N ASN A 435 5.88 11.21 15.09
CA ASN A 435 5.88 12.47 15.82
C ASN A 435 7.07 13.30 15.37
N ASN A 436 6.80 14.40 14.70
CA ASN A 436 7.83 15.39 14.38
C ASN A 436 8.06 16.27 15.60
N THR A 437 9.17 16.05 16.31
CA THR A 437 9.53 16.78 17.54
C THR A 437 9.83 18.25 17.30
N GLU A 438 10.26 18.58 16.11
CA GLU A 438 10.61 19.94 15.70
C GLU A 438 9.37 20.79 15.44
N THR A 439 8.48 20.30 14.58
CA THR A 439 7.22 21.00 14.25
C THR A 439 6.12 20.74 15.27
N LYS A 440 6.37 19.84 16.24
CA LYS A 440 5.40 19.37 17.25
C LYS A 440 4.10 18.86 16.65
N GLN A 441 4.20 18.25 15.46
CA GLN A 441 3.08 17.67 14.77
C GLN A 441 3.13 16.15 14.85
N THR A 442 1.96 15.54 15.00
CA THR A 442 1.76 14.11 14.72
C THR A 442 1.39 13.99 13.25
N LEU A 443 2.17 13.19 12.51
CA LEU A 443 1.95 12.93 11.10
C LEU A 443 1.40 11.52 10.92
N ILE A 444 0.40 11.39 10.03
CA ILE A 444 -0.04 10.11 9.47
C ILE A 444 0.56 9.98 8.07
N ASN A 445 1.19 8.84 7.83
CA ASN A 445 1.81 8.53 6.54
C ASN A 445 1.07 7.35 5.93
N GLY A 446 0.53 7.50 4.72
CA GLY A 446 -0.30 6.51 4.06
C GLY A 446 -0.05 6.39 2.56
N GLN A 447 -0.85 5.55 1.89
CA GLN A 447 -0.70 5.25 0.47
C GLN A 447 -1.30 6.31 -0.47
N GLY A 448 -2.14 7.20 0.05
CA GLY A 448 -2.80 8.27 -0.71
C GLY A 448 -3.89 8.96 0.08
N GLU A 449 -4.52 9.97 -0.54
CA GLU A 449 -5.54 10.79 0.13
C GLU A 449 -6.76 9.97 0.55
N GLN A 450 -7.25 9.07 -0.33
CA GLN A 450 -8.40 8.21 -0.01
C GLN A 450 -8.08 7.25 1.13
N HIS A 451 -6.86 6.71 1.18
CA HIS A 451 -6.41 5.83 2.25
C HIS A 451 -6.45 6.55 3.60
N ILE A 452 -5.80 7.71 3.70
CA ILE A 452 -5.76 8.50 4.95
C ILE A 452 -7.17 8.94 5.37
N ASP A 453 -8.01 9.37 4.42
CA ASP A 453 -9.40 9.77 4.70
C ASP A 453 -10.24 8.61 5.26
N VAL A 454 -10.06 7.39 4.72
CA VAL A 454 -10.69 6.17 5.26
C VAL A 454 -10.22 5.89 6.69
N ILE A 455 -8.91 5.99 6.97
CA ILE A 455 -8.37 5.77 8.32
C ILE A 455 -8.98 6.76 9.31
N ILE A 456 -9.05 8.05 8.96
CA ILE A 456 -9.67 9.07 9.82
C ILE A 456 -11.18 8.82 10.01
N SER A 457 -11.87 8.38 8.97
CA SER A 457 -13.28 8.01 9.06
C SER A 457 -13.50 6.79 9.95
N LYS A 458 -12.66 5.75 9.82
CA LYS A 458 -12.65 4.57 10.69
C LYS A 458 -12.31 4.95 12.14
N LEU A 459 -11.38 5.86 12.37
CA LEU A 459 -11.06 6.38 13.71
C LEU A 459 -12.30 6.97 14.40
N LYS A 460 -13.08 7.74 13.65
CA LYS A 460 -14.32 8.33 14.15
C LYS A 460 -15.42 7.28 14.36
N SER A 461 -15.65 6.41 13.39
CA SER A 461 -16.75 5.43 13.44
C SER A 461 -16.51 4.29 14.44
N LYS A 462 -15.28 3.76 14.52
CA LYS A 462 -14.94 2.62 15.41
C LYS A 462 -14.55 3.07 16.83
N TYR A 463 -13.91 4.23 16.99
CA TYR A 463 -13.36 4.67 18.28
C TYR A 463 -13.95 5.98 18.80
N GLY A 464 -14.87 6.62 18.07
CA GLY A 464 -15.59 7.81 18.52
C GLY A 464 -14.74 9.08 18.60
N VAL A 465 -13.57 9.10 17.98
CA VAL A 465 -12.62 10.23 18.06
C VAL A 465 -12.48 10.90 16.70
N GLY A 466 -12.75 12.21 16.64
CA GLY A 466 -12.61 13.01 15.42
C GLY A 466 -11.22 13.63 15.31
N ALA A 467 -10.67 13.58 14.11
CA ALA A 467 -9.42 14.24 13.75
C ALA A 467 -9.58 15.09 12.49
N VAL A 468 -8.73 16.11 12.34
CA VAL A 468 -8.65 16.98 11.17
C VAL A 468 -7.28 16.83 10.56
N LEU A 469 -7.24 16.74 9.22
CA LEU A 469 -6.00 16.65 8.46
C LEU A 469 -5.58 18.03 7.98
N GLU A 470 -4.29 18.33 8.10
CA GLU A 470 -3.66 19.55 7.60
C GLU A 470 -2.36 19.21 6.86
N ASP A 471 -1.90 20.11 6.00
CA ASP A 471 -0.58 19.95 5.39
C ASP A 471 0.52 20.02 6.45
N PRO A 472 1.57 19.19 6.37
CA PRO A 472 2.69 19.24 7.31
C PRO A 472 3.41 20.60 7.28
N ILE A 473 3.91 21.04 8.43
CA ILE A 473 4.73 22.24 8.49
C ILE A 473 6.13 21.92 7.94
N VAL A 474 6.59 22.74 7.01
CA VAL A 474 7.97 22.63 6.48
C VAL A 474 8.95 23.07 7.56
N PRO A 475 9.96 22.26 7.91
CA PRO A 475 10.96 22.61 8.89
C PRO A 475 12.03 23.53 8.27
N TYR A 476 11.68 24.81 8.09
CA TYR A 476 12.65 25.81 7.66
C TYR A 476 13.76 26.03 8.70
N ARG A 477 14.86 26.63 8.27
CA ARG A 477 15.97 27.12 9.13
C ARG A 477 16.24 28.56 8.81
N GLU A 478 16.95 29.22 9.72
CA GLU A 478 17.52 30.54 9.49
C GLU A 478 19.03 30.47 9.58
N THR A 479 19.74 31.36 8.90
CA THR A 479 21.19 31.57 9.04
C THR A 479 21.53 32.99 8.70
N ILE A 480 22.81 33.38 8.87
CA ILE A 480 23.32 34.70 8.48
C ILE A 480 24.35 34.57 7.37
N LYS A 481 24.44 35.59 6.50
CA LYS A 481 25.45 35.67 5.44
C LYS A 481 26.51 36.74 5.70
N GLY A 482 26.23 37.65 6.58
CA GLY A 482 27.11 38.72 6.94
C GLY A 482 27.75 38.54 8.31
N LYS A 483 28.57 39.50 8.69
CA LYS A 483 29.23 39.57 9.98
C LYS A 483 28.73 40.82 10.72
N ALA A 484 28.42 40.69 12.00
CA ALA A 484 28.00 41.80 12.83
C ALA A 484 28.64 41.70 14.23
N THR A 485 29.05 42.83 14.76
CA THR A 485 29.56 42.95 16.15
C THR A 485 28.64 43.87 16.92
N VAL A 486 28.01 43.35 17.95
CA VAL A 486 26.99 44.07 18.72
C VAL A 486 27.21 43.95 20.23
N GLU A 487 26.63 44.88 20.97
CA GLU A 487 26.59 44.83 22.42
C GLU A 487 25.18 44.43 22.91
N GLY A 488 25.12 43.48 23.85
CA GLY A 488 23.91 43.12 24.56
C GLY A 488 24.05 43.54 26.05
N LYS A 489 23.14 44.39 26.51
CA LYS A 489 23.18 44.91 27.87
C LYS A 489 21.86 44.68 28.58
N HIS A 490 21.88 43.90 29.65
CA HIS A 490 20.77 43.72 30.56
C HIS A 490 21.05 44.49 31.86
N LYS A 491 20.27 45.51 32.11
CA LYS A 491 20.31 46.28 33.35
C LYS A 491 18.90 46.49 33.89
N LYS A 492 18.60 45.90 35.04
CA LYS A 492 17.31 46.03 35.70
C LYS A 492 17.55 46.38 37.18
N GLN A 493 16.95 47.45 37.66
CA GLN A 493 17.01 47.88 39.02
C GLN A 493 15.60 48.09 39.55
N SER A 494 15.14 47.21 40.44
CA SER A 494 13.82 47.25 41.05
C SER A 494 13.90 46.93 42.52
N GLY A 495 14.46 47.89 43.35
CA GLY A 495 14.54 47.78 44.80
C GLY A 495 15.33 46.57 45.34
N GLY A 496 16.42 46.75 46.01
CA GLY A 496 17.31 45.70 46.50
C GLY A 496 18.45 45.37 45.52
N HIS A 497 18.81 44.04 45.36
CA HIS A 497 19.86 43.65 44.42
C HIS A 497 19.34 43.83 42.95
N GLY A 498 20.17 44.56 42.17
CA GLY A 498 19.94 44.75 40.73
C GLY A 498 20.31 43.51 39.89
N GLN A 499 20.07 43.60 38.60
CA GLN A 499 20.54 42.62 37.63
C GLN A 499 21.41 43.34 36.60
N TYR A 500 22.62 42.85 36.39
CA TYR A 500 23.55 43.44 35.44
C TYR A 500 24.30 42.37 34.65
N GLY A 501 24.22 42.43 33.31
CA GLY A 501 25.02 41.64 32.39
C GLY A 501 25.27 42.44 31.12
N HIS A 502 26.53 42.48 30.66
CA HIS A 502 26.92 43.17 29.44
C HIS A 502 27.94 42.35 28.68
N VAL A 503 27.66 42.10 27.42
CA VAL A 503 28.50 41.32 26.49
C VAL A 503 28.64 42.03 25.16
N LYS A 504 29.81 41.93 24.54
CA LYS A 504 30.08 42.33 23.17
C LYS A 504 30.39 41.08 22.36
N ILE A 505 29.55 40.76 21.41
CA ILE A 505 29.60 39.48 20.66
C ILE A 505 29.69 39.77 19.17
N GLU A 506 30.57 39.07 18.51
CA GLU A 506 30.69 39.01 17.06
C GLU A 506 29.97 37.76 16.54
N PHE A 507 29.07 37.96 15.59
CA PHE A 507 28.37 36.89 14.89
C PHE A 507 28.87 36.82 13.45
N GLU A 508 29.18 35.61 12.98
CA GLU A 508 29.61 35.33 11.62
C GLU A 508 29.12 33.98 11.17
N PRO A 509 29.02 33.68 9.84
CA PRO A 509 28.64 32.37 9.33
C PRO A 509 29.57 31.28 9.89
N GLY A 510 28.95 30.19 10.40
CA GLY A 510 29.66 29.01 10.87
C GLY A 510 29.65 27.89 9.82
N VAL A 511 30.44 26.85 10.06
CA VAL A 511 30.55 25.66 9.16
C VAL A 511 29.84 24.42 9.70
N SER A 512 29.28 24.51 10.90
CA SER A 512 28.58 23.42 11.60
C SER A 512 27.11 23.77 11.76
N GLU A 513 26.20 22.77 11.66
CA GLU A 513 24.79 22.97 12.00
C GLU A 513 24.61 23.47 13.44
N ASP A 514 25.42 22.98 14.37
CA ASP A 514 25.45 23.49 15.72
C ASP A 514 26.21 24.82 15.80
N MET A 515 25.75 25.70 16.70
CA MET A 515 26.43 26.97 16.98
C MET A 515 27.83 26.72 17.51
N ILE A 516 28.83 27.37 16.90
CA ILE A 516 30.21 27.41 17.36
C ILE A 516 30.36 28.60 18.29
N PHE A 517 30.81 28.38 19.54
CA PHE A 517 31.10 29.44 20.49
C PHE A 517 32.60 29.56 20.72
N GLU A 518 33.12 30.76 20.55
CA GLU A 518 34.52 31.11 20.88
C GLU A 518 34.57 32.25 21.89
N GLU A 519 35.63 32.30 22.69
CA GLU A 519 35.92 33.40 23.60
C GLU A 519 37.25 34.05 23.26
N LYS A 520 37.27 35.38 23.19
CA LYS A 520 38.46 36.22 22.95
C LYS A 520 38.48 37.41 23.89
N VAL A 521 37.99 37.23 25.12
CA VAL A 521 37.92 38.30 26.11
C VAL A 521 39.31 38.63 26.63
N PHE A 522 39.67 39.92 26.56
CA PHE A 522 40.93 40.41 27.07
C PHE A 522 40.74 41.13 28.41
N GLY A 523 41.75 41.03 29.35
CA GLY A 523 41.76 41.77 30.58
C GLY A 523 40.72 41.36 31.64
N GLY A 524 39.95 40.29 31.45
CA GLY A 524 38.96 39.81 32.43
C GLY A 524 37.72 40.70 32.55
N SER A 525 37.36 41.43 31.50
CA SER A 525 36.19 42.31 31.47
C SER A 525 34.86 41.52 31.68
N VAL A 526 34.83 40.26 31.27
CA VAL A 526 33.80 39.27 31.64
C VAL A 526 34.50 38.15 32.42
N PRO A 527 34.13 37.87 33.67
CA PRO A 527 34.69 36.76 34.44
C PRO A 527 34.39 35.40 33.77
N LYS A 528 35.37 34.48 33.76
CA LYS A 528 35.30 33.19 33.08
C LYS A 528 34.13 32.29 33.53
N ASN A 529 33.71 32.42 34.80
CA ASN A 529 32.57 31.71 35.35
C ASN A 529 31.22 32.04 34.66
N TYR A 530 31.13 33.17 33.93
CA TYR A 530 29.93 33.57 33.19
C TYR A 530 29.95 33.14 31.71
N PHE A 531 31.08 32.65 31.17
CA PHE A 531 31.15 32.19 29.78
C PHE A 531 30.15 31.08 29.47
N PRO A 532 29.98 30.05 30.33
CA PRO A 532 28.94 29.02 30.10
C PRO A 532 27.52 29.60 30.08
N ALA A 533 27.24 30.64 30.86
CA ALA A 533 25.95 31.31 30.89
C ALA A 533 25.68 32.08 29.57
N VAL A 534 26.72 32.76 29.03
CA VAL A 534 26.66 33.45 27.74
C VAL A 534 26.42 32.43 26.63
N GLU A 535 27.21 31.36 26.57
CA GLU A 535 27.07 30.29 25.58
C GLU A 535 25.67 29.65 25.64
N LYS A 536 25.20 29.29 26.84
CA LYS A 536 23.85 28.74 27.02
C LYS A 536 22.77 29.72 26.57
N GLY A 537 22.94 31.01 26.85
CA GLY A 537 22.01 32.05 26.41
C GLY A 537 21.92 32.17 24.89
N LEU A 538 23.03 32.01 24.19
CA LEU A 538 23.09 32.00 22.74
C LEU A 538 22.49 30.73 22.17
N ARG A 539 22.84 29.54 22.69
CA ARG A 539 22.28 28.25 22.24
C ARG A 539 20.76 28.19 22.41
N ASP A 540 20.24 28.64 23.55
CA ASP A 540 18.79 28.73 23.78
C ASP A 540 18.14 29.73 22.81
N SER A 541 18.84 30.83 22.45
CA SER A 541 18.33 31.81 21.48
C SER A 541 18.32 31.29 20.05
N CYS A 542 19.26 30.40 19.66
CA CYS A 542 19.32 29.79 18.35
C CYS A 542 18.08 28.94 18.04
N GLN A 543 17.31 28.51 19.04
CA GLN A 543 16.06 27.80 18.82
C GLN A 543 14.97 28.68 18.16
N LYS A 544 15.13 30.00 18.19
CA LYS A 544 14.20 30.97 17.61
C LYS A 544 14.95 32.06 16.83
N GLY A 545 14.90 31.99 15.50
CA GLY A 545 15.49 32.97 14.59
C GLY A 545 14.77 34.33 14.59
N VAL A 546 15.35 35.28 13.89
CA VAL A 546 14.90 36.69 13.88
C VAL A 546 13.98 37.03 12.69
N LEU A 547 13.88 36.17 11.66
CA LEU A 547 13.06 36.38 10.47
C LEU A 547 11.65 35.86 10.65
N ALA A 548 11.53 34.56 10.87
CA ALA A 548 10.27 33.84 10.94
C ALA A 548 10.17 32.91 12.17
N GLY A 549 11.20 32.96 13.06
CA GLY A 549 11.23 32.20 14.30
C GLY A 549 11.67 30.75 14.16
N TYR A 550 12.26 30.36 13.03
CA TYR A 550 12.81 29.01 12.84
C TYR A 550 14.22 28.90 13.50
N PRO A 551 14.65 27.66 13.83
CA PRO A 551 15.97 27.45 14.42
C PRO A 551 17.09 27.99 13.52
N VAL A 552 18.12 28.59 14.15
CA VAL A 552 19.28 29.12 13.45
C VAL A 552 20.39 28.08 13.41
N VAL A 553 20.94 27.86 12.24
CA VAL A 553 22.05 26.94 11.99
C VAL A 553 23.23 27.66 11.35
N ASN A 554 24.40 27.02 11.34
CA ASN A 554 25.62 27.53 10.71
C ASN A 554 26.00 28.92 11.29
N LEU A 555 25.96 29.03 12.60
CA LEU A 555 26.30 30.28 13.33
C LEU A 555 27.57 30.10 14.12
N LYS A 556 28.49 31.08 14.02
CA LYS A 556 29.61 31.22 14.90
C LYS A 556 29.44 32.51 15.70
N ALA A 557 29.59 32.41 17.03
CA ALA A 557 29.50 33.51 17.96
C ALA A 557 30.79 33.62 18.75
N THR A 558 31.45 34.77 18.69
CA THR A 558 32.71 35.04 19.43
C THR A 558 32.46 36.12 20.48
N LEU A 559 32.63 35.78 21.74
CA LEU A 559 32.57 36.74 22.84
C LEU A 559 33.88 37.53 22.86
N LEU A 560 33.81 38.84 22.56
CA LEU A 560 34.96 39.72 22.44
C LEU A 560 35.24 40.51 23.72
N ASP A 561 34.18 41.04 24.34
CA ASP A 561 34.32 41.97 25.49
C ASP A 561 32.99 42.03 26.27
N GLY A 562 32.97 42.78 27.35
CA GLY A 562 31.77 43.03 28.15
C GLY A 562 32.12 43.81 29.42
N SER A 563 31.21 43.78 30.37
CA SER A 563 31.45 44.26 31.69
C SER A 563 30.58 43.61 32.76
N TYR A 564 31.01 43.53 33.97
CA TYR A 564 30.26 42.95 35.06
C TYR A 564 30.15 43.95 36.24
N HIS A 565 29.20 43.71 37.11
CA HIS A 565 29.06 44.45 38.38
C HIS A 565 29.24 43.46 39.54
N PRO A 566 30.09 43.76 40.51
CA PRO A 566 30.49 42.84 41.60
C PRO A 566 29.32 42.28 42.40
N VAL A 567 28.20 42.99 42.50
CA VAL A 567 27.06 42.66 43.34
C VAL A 567 25.85 42.24 42.48
N ASP A 568 25.61 42.90 41.33
CA ASP A 568 24.39 42.73 40.54
C ASP A 568 24.52 41.76 39.33
N SER A 569 25.75 41.28 39.09
CA SER A 569 25.97 40.31 38.01
C SER A 569 25.59 38.87 38.42
N SER A 570 24.92 38.18 37.55
CA SER A 570 24.51 36.79 37.73
C SER A 570 24.51 36.04 36.39
N GLU A 571 24.53 34.70 36.43
CA GLU A 571 24.41 33.86 35.24
C GLU A 571 23.17 34.21 34.40
N MET A 572 22.03 34.46 35.08
CA MET A 572 20.78 34.84 34.41
C MET A 572 20.89 36.18 33.69
N ALA A 573 21.60 37.17 34.30
CA ALA A 573 21.80 38.49 33.69
C ALA A 573 22.68 38.38 32.43
N PHE A 574 23.75 37.56 32.45
CA PHE A 574 24.58 37.31 31.27
C PHE A 574 23.88 36.49 30.20
N LYS A 575 23.08 35.50 30.60
CA LYS A 575 22.20 34.75 29.65
C LYS A 575 21.23 35.70 28.93
N THR A 576 20.61 36.63 29.65
CA THR A 576 19.70 37.63 29.08
C THR A 576 20.44 38.63 28.19
N ALA A 577 21.64 39.10 28.61
CA ALA A 577 22.48 39.99 27.80
C ALA A 577 22.90 39.32 26.48
N ALA A 578 23.25 38.02 26.51
CA ALA A 578 23.58 37.25 25.33
C ALA A 578 22.38 37.13 24.37
N ALA A 579 21.16 36.90 24.88
CA ALA A 579 19.93 36.86 24.08
C ALA A 579 19.60 38.21 23.42
N ILE A 580 19.90 39.35 24.11
CA ILE A 580 19.75 40.69 23.53
C ILE A 580 20.75 40.90 22.40
N ALA A 581 22.04 40.55 22.62
CA ALA A 581 23.08 40.63 21.61
C ALA A 581 22.73 39.77 20.39
N TYR A 582 22.24 38.54 20.60
CA TYR A 582 21.81 37.64 19.54
C TYR A 582 20.74 38.28 18.64
N LYS A 583 19.65 38.78 19.21
CA LYS A 583 18.56 39.39 18.43
C LYS A 583 19.03 40.59 17.61
N GLU A 584 19.88 41.42 18.16
CA GLU A 584 20.36 42.59 17.46
C GLU A 584 21.43 42.24 16.42
N GLY A 585 22.35 41.34 16.76
CA GLY A 585 23.44 40.91 15.88
C GLY A 585 22.94 40.17 14.65
N LEU A 586 22.00 39.25 14.81
CA LEU A 586 21.48 38.50 13.66
C LEU A 586 20.72 39.40 12.70
N LYS A 587 19.96 40.40 13.18
CA LYS A 587 19.29 41.36 12.28
C LYS A 587 20.26 42.16 11.41
N GLN A 588 21.46 42.51 11.97
CA GLN A 588 22.48 43.27 11.24
C GLN A 588 23.36 42.39 10.36
N ALA A 589 23.41 41.08 10.62
CA ALA A 589 24.28 40.13 9.92
C ALA A 589 23.69 39.55 8.64
N ASN A 590 22.75 40.21 7.98
CA ASN A 590 22.05 39.75 6.78
C ASN A 590 21.44 38.33 6.93
N PRO A 591 20.39 38.19 7.76
CA PRO A 591 19.76 36.92 8.00
C PRO A 591 19.00 36.43 6.76
N VAL A 592 19.04 35.12 6.48
CA VAL A 592 18.37 34.48 5.36
C VAL A 592 17.63 33.23 5.83
N LEU A 593 16.52 32.92 5.14
CA LEU A 593 15.75 31.72 5.36
C LEU A 593 16.35 30.58 4.53
N LEU A 594 16.43 29.39 5.11
CA LEU A 594 16.84 28.16 4.47
C LEU A 594 15.63 27.24 4.33
N GLU A 595 15.44 26.68 3.14
CA GLU A 595 14.44 25.65 2.87
C GLU A 595 15.08 24.26 2.77
N PRO A 596 14.39 23.21 3.24
CA PRO A 596 14.88 21.85 3.11
C PRO A 596 14.67 21.34 1.69
N ILE A 597 15.74 20.78 1.10
CA ILE A 597 15.77 20.15 -0.22
C ILE A 597 15.84 18.64 -0.05
N GLY A 598 15.08 17.91 -0.86
CA GLY A 598 15.13 16.47 -0.91
C GLY A 598 15.50 15.95 -2.30
N TYR A 599 16.04 14.74 -2.31
CA TYR A 599 16.38 14.00 -3.52
C TYR A 599 15.22 13.12 -3.94
N LEU A 600 14.72 13.38 -5.12
CA LEU A 600 13.57 12.71 -5.73
C LEU A 600 14.04 11.76 -6.81
N LYS A 601 13.61 10.49 -6.73
CA LYS A 601 13.71 9.52 -7.84
C LYS A 601 12.31 9.15 -8.28
N VAL A 602 12.02 9.31 -9.57
CA VAL A 602 10.72 8.96 -10.16
C VAL A 602 10.92 7.88 -11.20
N TYR A 603 10.13 6.81 -11.08
CA TYR A 603 10.12 5.68 -12.02
C TYR A 603 8.83 5.72 -12.83
N ILE A 604 8.92 5.82 -14.13
CA ILE A 604 7.80 6.08 -15.05
C ILE A 604 8.00 5.43 -16.40
N PRO A 605 6.93 5.12 -17.15
CA PRO A 605 7.01 4.77 -18.56
C PRO A 605 7.62 5.91 -19.39
N GLU A 606 8.34 5.57 -20.44
CA GLU A 606 9.05 6.53 -21.31
C GLU A 606 8.14 7.62 -21.88
N ASN A 607 6.93 7.25 -22.30
CA ASN A 607 5.97 8.13 -22.96
C ASN A 607 5.49 9.32 -22.12
N ILE A 608 5.67 9.30 -20.79
CA ILE A 608 5.26 10.40 -19.87
C ILE A 608 6.45 11.15 -19.27
N MET A 609 7.68 10.81 -19.65
CA MET A 609 8.90 11.42 -19.11
C MET A 609 8.89 12.95 -19.26
N GLY A 610 8.46 13.46 -20.41
CA GLY A 610 8.39 14.90 -20.66
C GLY A 610 7.42 15.64 -19.72
N ASP A 611 6.27 15.05 -19.42
CA ASP A 611 5.28 15.63 -18.51
C ASP A 611 5.82 15.69 -17.08
N ILE A 612 6.53 14.64 -16.64
CA ILE A 612 7.13 14.57 -15.32
C ILE A 612 8.28 15.58 -15.16
N ILE A 613 9.14 15.73 -16.17
CA ILE A 613 10.19 16.76 -16.17
C ILE A 613 9.54 18.16 -16.08
N GLY A 614 8.48 18.39 -16.85
CA GLY A 614 7.71 19.63 -16.80
C GLY A 614 7.11 19.93 -15.41
N ASP A 615 6.57 18.90 -14.73
CA ASP A 615 6.03 19.04 -13.39
C ASP A 615 7.12 19.28 -12.34
N ILE A 616 8.24 18.55 -12.39
CA ILE A 616 9.39 18.77 -11.51
C ILE A 616 9.91 20.21 -11.63
N ASN A 617 10.04 20.75 -12.85
CA ASN A 617 10.43 22.14 -13.07
C ASN A 617 9.43 23.14 -12.46
N LYS A 618 8.12 22.90 -12.57
CA LYS A 618 7.09 23.74 -11.92
C LYS A 618 7.24 23.74 -10.40
N ARG A 619 7.71 22.63 -9.81
CA ARG A 619 8.00 22.47 -8.39
C ARG A 619 9.37 23.00 -7.98
N ARG A 620 10.00 23.81 -8.81
CA ARG A 620 11.33 24.37 -8.58
C ARG A 620 12.42 23.30 -8.46
N GLY A 621 12.16 22.11 -8.99
CA GLY A 621 13.11 21.00 -8.95
C GLY A 621 14.22 21.18 -9.98
N GLN A 622 15.40 20.72 -9.61
CA GLN A 622 16.57 20.66 -10.48
C GLN A 622 16.78 19.21 -10.91
N ILE A 623 16.69 18.94 -12.22
CA ILE A 623 16.95 17.61 -12.77
C ILE A 623 18.44 17.29 -12.63
N MET A 624 18.76 16.17 -12.02
CA MET A 624 20.12 15.66 -11.78
C MET A 624 20.53 14.58 -12.77
N GLY A 625 19.56 13.77 -13.24
CA GLY A 625 19.78 12.68 -14.16
C GLY A 625 18.49 12.09 -14.72
N MET A 626 18.62 11.37 -15.82
CA MET A 626 17.54 10.60 -16.42
C MET A 626 18.13 9.41 -17.21
N GLY A 627 17.39 8.29 -17.25
CA GLY A 627 17.84 7.11 -17.97
C GLY A 627 16.95 5.89 -17.74
N GLU A 628 17.42 4.76 -18.24
CA GLU A 628 16.78 3.47 -17.95
C GLU A 628 16.88 3.12 -16.46
N SER A 629 15.88 2.46 -15.93
CA SER A 629 15.83 2.05 -14.55
C SER A 629 16.08 0.54 -14.42
N ASP A 630 16.44 0.10 -13.22
CA ASP A 630 16.50 -1.32 -12.83
C ASP A 630 15.12 -2.00 -12.79
N LYS A 631 14.04 -1.22 -12.91
CA LYS A 631 12.65 -1.71 -12.92
C LYS A 631 12.19 -1.90 -14.37
N GLU A 632 11.84 -3.12 -14.70
CA GLU A 632 11.43 -3.54 -16.04
C GLU A 632 10.35 -2.62 -16.65
N GLY A 633 10.62 -2.08 -17.83
CA GLY A 633 9.72 -1.21 -18.59
C GLY A 633 9.55 0.21 -18.04
N LEU A 634 10.39 0.64 -17.10
CA LEU A 634 10.34 1.99 -16.54
C LEU A 634 11.66 2.72 -16.74
N ASN A 635 11.56 4.02 -16.99
CA ASN A 635 12.67 4.96 -16.95
C ASN A 635 12.73 5.67 -15.60
N MET A 636 13.89 6.19 -15.24
CA MET A 636 14.13 6.91 -14.00
C MET A 636 14.45 8.39 -14.30
N VAL A 637 13.84 9.28 -13.52
CA VAL A 637 14.19 10.70 -13.46
C VAL A 637 14.65 11.01 -12.05
N GLU A 638 15.82 11.60 -11.90
CA GLU A 638 16.41 12.03 -10.62
C GLU A 638 16.41 13.55 -10.56
N ALA A 639 16.00 14.10 -9.41
CA ALA A 639 15.93 15.54 -9.23
C ALA A 639 16.11 15.93 -7.75
N GLU A 640 16.56 17.15 -7.51
CA GLU A 640 16.50 17.80 -6.22
C GLU A 640 15.32 18.76 -6.18
N VAL A 641 14.44 18.63 -5.18
CA VAL A 641 13.21 19.38 -5.10
C VAL A 641 12.99 19.89 -3.66
N PRO A 642 12.52 21.14 -3.46
CA PRO A 642 12.15 21.61 -2.14
C PRO A 642 11.01 20.78 -1.52
N ILE A 643 11.15 20.42 -0.25
CA ILE A 643 10.15 19.62 0.47
C ILE A 643 8.75 20.27 0.44
N SER A 644 8.71 21.62 0.48
CA SER A 644 7.47 22.39 0.42
C SER A 644 6.63 22.15 -0.83
N GLU A 645 7.25 21.69 -1.94
CA GLU A 645 6.59 21.43 -3.23
C GLU A 645 6.14 19.96 -3.37
N MET A 646 6.45 19.12 -2.39
CA MET A 646 6.22 17.67 -2.50
C MET A 646 4.94 17.16 -1.80
N PHE A 647 4.23 17.99 -1.05
CA PHE A 647 3.12 17.54 -0.20
C PHE A 647 2.00 16.77 -0.91
N ARG A 648 1.72 17.05 -2.17
CA ARG A 648 0.71 16.32 -2.97
C ARG A 648 1.29 15.61 -4.18
N TYR A 649 2.61 15.47 -4.22
CA TYR A 649 3.27 14.89 -5.37
C TYR A 649 2.80 13.46 -5.70
N ALA A 650 2.53 12.64 -4.69
CA ALA A 650 1.99 11.29 -4.88
C ALA A 650 0.69 11.27 -5.69
N THR A 651 -0.25 12.20 -5.38
CA THR A 651 -1.54 12.33 -6.06
C THR A 651 -1.34 12.84 -7.49
N ASP A 652 -0.48 13.84 -7.68
CA ASP A 652 -0.21 14.43 -8.99
C ASP A 652 0.53 13.43 -9.90
N LEU A 653 1.54 12.73 -9.39
CA LEU A 653 2.24 11.67 -10.12
C LEU A 653 1.29 10.56 -10.58
N ARG A 654 0.38 10.11 -9.68
CA ARG A 654 -0.64 9.11 -10.05
C ARG A 654 -1.57 9.61 -11.15
N SER A 655 -1.97 10.87 -11.09
CA SER A 655 -2.82 11.47 -12.11
C SER A 655 -2.11 11.54 -13.46
N MET A 656 -0.88 12.04 -13.51
CA MET A 656 -0.07 12.17 -14.74
C MET A 656 0.29 10.81 -15.33
N SER A 657 0.68 9.86 -14.47
CA SER A 657 1.12 8.52 -14.89
C SER A 657 -0.01 7.50 -15.01
N GLN A 658 -1.25 7.92 -14.77
CA GLN A 658 -2.40 7.02 -14.66
C GLN A 658 -2.17 5.87 -13.66
N GLY A 659 -1.38 6.13 -12.59
CA GLY A 659 -1.03 5.17 -11.56
C GLY A 659 0.16 4.24 -11.87
N ARG A 660 0.88 4.46 -12.98
CA ARG A 660 2.09 3.68 -13.33
C ARG A 660 3.35 4.20 -12.65
N GLY A 661 3.37 5.50 -12.28
CA GLY A 661 4.51 6.14 -11.66
C GLY A 661 4.72 5.72 -10.21
N MET A 662 5.98 5.55 -9.85
CA MET A 662 6.45 5.34 -8.48
C MET A 662 7.52 6.36 -8.17
N PHE A 663 7.71 6.73 -6.91
CA PHE A 663 8.80 7.60 -6.51
C PHE A 663 9.34 7.25 -5.14
N SER A 664 10.57 7.69 -4.88
CA SER A 664 11.15 7.82 -3.56
C SER A 664 11.64 9.25 -3.34
N PHE A 665 11.58 9.73 -2.11
CA PHE A 665 11.97 11.08 -1.76
C PHE A 665 12.65 11.10 -0.41
N GLU A 666 13.89 11.63 -0.35
CA GLU A 666 14.71 11.66 0.87
C GLU A 666 15.28 13.06 1.09
N PHE A 667 15.31 13.51 2.35
CA PHE A 667 15.95 14.77 2.69
C PHE A 667 17.46 14.74 2.40
N THR A 668 17.99 15.82 1.81
CA THR A 668 19.41 15.92 1.47
C THR A 668 20.11 17.04 2.27
N ARG A 669 19.64 18.27 2.16
CA ARG A 669 20.29 19.45 2.73
C ARG A 669 19.36 20.64 2.87
N TYR A 670 19.85 21.68 3.50
CA TYR A 670 19.21 22.99 3.50
C TYR A 670 19.86 23.91 2.47
N GLU A 671 19.06 24.68 1.75
CA GLU A 671 19.50 25.72 0.83
C GLU A 671 18.76 27.03 1.06
N GLN A 672 19.34 28.14 0.62
CA GLN A 672 18.69 29.44 0.77
C GLN A 672 17.39 29.48 -0.05
N ALA A 673 16.29 29.78 0.62
CA ALA A 673 15.00 29.96 -0.02
C ALA A 673 15.01 31.18 -0.97
N PRO A 674 14.37 31.11 -2.14
CA PRO A 674 14.16 32.26 -3.01
C PRO A 674 13.41 33.39 -2.29
N SER A 675 13.66 34.66 -2.65
CA SER A 675 13.10 35.82 -1.97
C SER A 675 11.57 35.81 -1.87
N ASN A 676 10.90 35.38 -2.93
CA ASN A 676 9.44 35.28 -2.99
C ASN A 676 8.86 34.22 -2.01
N VAL A 677 9.60 33.14 -1.78
CA VAL A 677 9.24 32.09 -0.80
C VAL A 677 9.51 32.58 0.61
N ALA A 678 10.69 33.15 0.84
CA ALA A 678 11.08 33.68 2.14
C ALA A 678 10.09 34.76 2.64
N GLU A 679 9.71 35.70 1.79
CA GLU A 679 8.73 36.73 2.11
C GLU A 679 7.38 36.16 2.54
N LYS A 680 6.85 35.16 1.81
CA LYS A 680 5.60 34.48 2.16
C LYS A 680 5.70 33.78 3.53
N VAL A 681 6.79 33.07 3.78
CA VAL A 681 7.00 32.35 5.03
C VAL A 681 7.08 33.34 6.21
N ILE A 682 7.83 34.44 6.05
CA ILE A 682 7.95 35.49 7.06
C ILE A 682 6.61 36.17 7.33
N GLN A 683 5.81 36.47 6.30
CA GLN A 683 4.50 37.05 6.49
C GLN A 683 3.55 36.10 7.24
N ASN A 684 3.56 34.81 6.87
CA ASN A 684 2.73 33.80 7.51
C ASN A 684 3.10 33.58 8.97
N SER A 685 4.37 33.69 9.34
CA SER A 685 4.82 33.56 10.74
C SER A 685 4.34 34.75 11.59
N LYS A 686 4.36 35.97 11.04
CA LYS A 686 3.88 37.19 11.74
C LYS A 686 2.37 37.16 11.98
N ASN A 687 1.60 36.50 11.12
CA ASN A 687 0.14 36.37 11.26
C ASN A 687 -0.27 35.29 12.30
N LYS A 688 0.68 34.45 12.73
CA LYS A 688 0.46 33.40 13.74
C LYS A 688 0.88 33.81 15.17
N GLU A 689 1.68 34.88 15.32
CA GLU A 689 1.99 35.53 16.61
C GLU A 689 0.88 36.52 17.00
#